data_f3f4c4d8bd08b141ec93785ebeea6adc
#
_entry.id   f3f4c4d8bd08b141ec93785ebeea6adc
#
_cell.length_a   1.000
_cell.length_b   1.000
_cell.length_c   1.000
_cell.angle_alpha   90.00
_cell.angle_beta   90.00
_cell.angle_gamma   90.00
#
_symmetry.space_group_name_H-M   'P 1'
#
loop_
_entity.id
_entity.type
_entity.pdbx_description
1 polymer ?
#
loop_
_entity_poly.entity_id
_entity_poly.type
_entity_poly.pdbx_seq_one_letter_code
_entity_poly.pdbx_strand_id
1 'polypeptide(L)'
;MSVETQKETLGFQTEVKQLLHLMIHSLYSNKEIFLRELISNASDAADKLRFEALANPELLEGGAELKIRVSFDKEANTVTLEDNGIGMSREDVVTHLGTIAKSGTADFLKNLSGDQKKDSHLIGQFGVGFYSAFIVADKVDVYSRRAGQPASEGVHWSSKGEGEFDVATIDKPERGTRIVLHLKKGEEEFADGWRLRNVIKKYSDHIALPIELPKEFHGEEADKPAEPEWETVNRASALWTRPRAEVKDEEYQEFYKHVAHDFENPLSWSHNKVEGKLEYTSLLYVPGRAPFDLYHREAPRGLKLYVQRVFIMDQXDEFLPLYLRFIKGVVDSNDLSLNVSREILQKDPVIDSMKSALTKRVLDMLEKLAKNEPEQYKTFWKNFGQVLKEGPAEDFGNKDKIAGLLRFASTGDDSGEQSVALADYIGRMKEGQDKIYYLTGESYSQVKNSPHLEVFRKKGIEVLLLTDRIDEWLMSYLPEFDGKQFVDVARGDLDLGSLDSEEDKKAQEEVAKSKEGLIERLKKVLDEQVSEVRVSHRLTDSPAILAIGEQDLGLQMRQILEASGQKVPDSKPIFEINPQHPLIEKLDAEPDEDRFGELSHILFDQAALAAGDSLKDPGAYVRRLNKLLVELSA
;
A
#
# COMPACT_ATOMS: atom_id res chain seq x y z
N MET A 1 -59.21 33.45 -12.30
CA MET A 1 -58.67 32.84 -13.53
C MET A 1 -57.45 32.01 -13.17
N SER A 2 -57.57 30.68 -13.30
CA SER A 2 -56.45 29.77 -13.04
C SER A 2 -55.55 29.77 -14.29
N VAL A 3 -54.29 30.11 -14.10
CA VAL A 3 -53.30 29.99 -15.17
C VAL A 3 -53.03 28.48 -15.39
N GLU A 4 -53.44 27.95 -16.50
CA GLU A 4 -53.09 26.59 -16.89
C GLU A 4 -51.59 26.55 -17.19
N THR A 5 -50.84 25.82 -16.37
CA THR A 5 -49.41 25.63 -16.58
C THR A 5 -49.21 24.62 -17.72
N GLN A 6 -48.87 25.07 -18.88
CA GLN A 6 -48.44 24.19 -19.97
C GLN A 6 -47.00 23.76 -19.72
N LYS A 7 -46.82 22.49 -19.40
CA LYS A 7 -45.50 21.90 -19.26
C LYS A 7 -44.98 21.54 -20.66
N GLU A 8 -43.84 22.11 -21.00
CA GLU A 8 -43.16 21.79 -22.26
C GLU A 8 -41.80 21.16 -21.95
N THR A 9 -41.50 20.04 -22.56
CA THR A 9 -40.19 19.36 -22.40
C THR A 9 -39.34 19.70 -23.64
N LEU A 10 -38.23 20.39 -23.39
CA LEU A 10 -37.28 20.82 -24.43
C LEU A 10 -35.98 20.04 -24.27
N GLY A 11 -35.38 19.69 -25.40
CA GLY A 11 -34.06 19.04 -25.43
C GLY A 11 -32.92 20.06 -25.26
N PHE A 12 -31.88 19.64 -24.60
CA PHE A 12 -30.64 20.44 -24.51
C PHE A 12 -30.01 20.57 -25.90
N GLN A 13 -29.54 21.75 -26.23
CA GLN A 13 -28.78 21.99 -27.46
C GLN A 13 -27.29 22.04 -27.13
N THR A 14 -26.45 21.60 -28.07
CA THR A 14 -25.01 21.46 -27.88
C THR A 14 -24.24 22.42 -28.81
N GLU A 15 -23.34 23.18 -28.24
CA GLU A 15 -22.32 23.94 -28.99
C GLU A 15 -21.13 22.99 -29.21
N VAL A 16 -21.02 22.40 -30.39
CA VAL A 16 -20.05 21.35 -30.72
C VAL A 16 -18.61 21.82 -30.53
N LYS A 17 -18.28 23.03 -30.95
CA LYS A 17 -16.94 23.59 -30.83
C LYS A 17 -16.52 23.73 -29.36
N GLN A 18 -17.43 24.20 -28.49
CA GLN A 18 -17.21 24.33 -27.05
C GLN A 18 -17.03 22.96 -26.38
N LEU A 19 -17.87 22.00 -26.77
CA LEU A 19 -17.80 20.65 -26.24
C LEU A 19 -16.47 19.98 -26.57
N LEU A 20 -16.04 20.09 -27.84
CA LEU A 20 -14.74 19.57 -28.26
C LEU A 20 -13.59 20.23 -27.48
N HIS A 21 -13.66 21.55 -27.31
CA HIS A 21 -12.65 22.30 -26.56
C HIS A 21 -12.57 21.79 -25.10
N LEU A 22 -13.71 21.58 -24.45
CA LEU A 22 -13.76 21.05 -23.09
C LEU A 22 -13.20 19.63 -23.02
N MET A 23 -13.56 18.77 -23.98
CA MET A 23 -13.04 17.41 -24.05
C MET A 23 -11.53 17.37 -24.22
N ILE A 24 -11.01 18.19 -25.13
CA ILE A 24 -9.57 18.23 -25.44
C ILE A 24 -8.76 18.77 -24.25
N HIS A 25 -9.26 19.79 -23.56
CA HIS A 25 -8.47 20.52 -22.56
C HIS A 25 -8.80 20.17 -21.10
N SER A 26 -9.92 19.50 -20.82
CA SER A 26 -10.36 19.26 -19.45
C SER A 26 -10.35 17.79 -19.01
N LEU A 27 -10.51 16.86 -19.95
CA LEU A 27 -10.57 15.43 -19.61
C LEU A 27 -9.20 14.83 -19.32
N TYR A 28 -8.14 15.44 -19.82
CA TYR A 28 -6.82 14.84 -19.77
C TYR A 28 -5.79 15.82 -19.21
N SER A 29 -5.23 15.48 -18.05
CA SER A 29 -4.21 16.28 -17.38
C SER A 29 -2.81 16.07 -17.95
N ASN A 30 -2.58 14.97 -18.66
CA ASN A 30 -1.27 14.59 -19.20
C ASN A 30 -1.36 14.41 -20.72
N LYS A 31 -0.58 15.21 -21.45
CA LYS A 31 -0.59 15.19 -22.92
C LYS A 31 -0.18 13.87 -23.53
N GLU A 32 0.72 13.13 -22.89
CA GLU A 32 1.23 11.83 -23.38
C GLU A 32 0.12 10.82 -23.71
N ILE A 33 -1.02 10.96 -23.09
CA ILE A 33 -2.10 9.98 -23.22
C ILE A 33 -2.69 9.93 -24.63
N PHE A 34 -2.44 10.94 -25.48
CA PHE A 34 -2.92 10.89 -26.88
C PHE A 34 -2.43 9.60 -27.56
N LEU A 35 -1.17 9.25 -27.35
CA LEU A 35 -0.59 8.06 -27.98
C LEU A 35 -1.18 6.78 -27.37
N ARG A 36 -1.38 6.76 -26.05
CA ARG A 36 -2.07 5.65 -25.38
C ARG A 36 -3.44 5.38 -25.98
N GLU A 37 -4.23 6.45 -26.17
CA GLU A 37 -5.59 6.33 -26.69
C GLU A 37 -5.59 5.84 -28.16
N LEU A 38 -4.71 6.38 -28.99
CA LEU A 38 -4.63 5.96 -30.39
C LEU A 38 -4.15 4.52 -30.53
N ILE A 39 -3.18 4.10 -29.71
CA ILE A 39 -2.70 2.71 -29.69
C ILE A 39 -3.82 1.78 -29.22
N SER A 40 -4.60 2.18 -28.22
CA SER A 40 -5.74 1.38 -27.73
C SER A 40 -6.79 1.19 -28.82
N ASN A 41 -7.08 2.25 -29.60
CA ASN A 41 -8.00 2.18 -30.74
C ASN A 41 -7.46 1.24 -31.84
N ALA A 42 -6.17 1.30 -32.11
CA ALA A 42 -5.51 0.43 -33.09
C ALA A 42 -5.56 -1.05 -32.65
N SER A 43 -5.35 -1.29 -31.35
CA SER A 43 -5.49 -2.63 -30.76
C SER A 43 -6.90 -3.17 -30.91
N ASP A 44 -7.90 -2.33 -30.65
CA ASP A 44 -9.32 -2.71 -30.84
C ASP A 44 -9.61 -3.05 -32.30
N ALA A 45 -9.07 -2.27 -33.24
CA ALA A 45 -9.24 -2.53 -34.68
C ALA A 45 -8.67 -3.90 -35.08
N ALA A 46 -7.52 -4.25 -34.51
CA ALA A 46 -6.89 -5.57 -34.76
C ALA A 46 -7.73 -6.71 -34.16
N ASP A 47 -8.25 -6.52 -32.96
CA ASP A 47 -9.10 -7.55 -32.30
C ASP A 47 -10.42 -7.75 -33.03
N LYS A 48 -11.03 -6.66 -33.55
CA LYS A 48 -12.24 -6.76 -34.37
C LYS A 48 -11.97 -7.55 -35.65
N LEU A 49 -10.85 -7.29 -36.31
CA LEU A 49 -10.47 -8.05 -37.51
C LEU A 49 -10.25 -9.52 -37.18
N ARG A 50 -9.48 -9.80 -36.13
CA ARG A 50 -9.21 -11.17 -35.67
C ARG A 50 -10.51 -11.92 -35.43
N PHE A 51 -11.48 -11.25 -34.78
CA PHE A 51 -12.76 -11.83 -34.44
C PHE A 51 -13.63 -12.10 -35.69
N GLU A 52 -13.77 -11.10 -36.58
CA GLU A 52 -14.54 -11.24 -37.82
C GLU A 52 -13.91 -12.28 -38.79
N ALA A 53 -12.57 -12.39 -38.77
CA ALA A 53 -11.85 -13.35 -39.60
C ALA A 53 -12.08 -14.80 -39.18
N LEU A 54 -12.57 -15.06 -37.95
CA LEU A 54 -12.96 -16.42 -37.54
C LEU A 54 -14.09 -16.95 -38.43
N ALA A 55 -15.02 -16.09 -38.81
CA ALA A 55 -16.13 -16.44 -39.70
C ALA A 55 -15.79 -16.26 -41.20
N ASN A 56 -14.87 -15.34 -41.52
CA ASN A 56 -14.49 -15.02 -42.88
C ASN A 56 -12.96 -14.76 -42.98
N PRO A 57 -12.15 -15.82 -43.12
CA PRO A 57 -10.69 -15.68 -43.16
C PRO A 57 -10.16 -14.80 -44.31
N GLU A 58 -10.94 -14.58 -45.37
CA GLU A 58 -10.54 -13.75 -46.50
C GLU A 58 -10.33 -12.27 -46.08
N LEU A 59 -10.91 -11.85 -44.95
CA LEU A 59 -10.72 -10.49 -44.42
C LEU A 59 -9.26 -10.19 -44.08
N LEU A 60 -8.47 -11.21 -43.79
CA LEU A 60 -7.03 -11.06 -43.51
C LEU A 60 -6.21 -10.67 -44.76
N GLU A 61 -6.79 -10.81 -45.96
CA GLU A 61 -6.16 -10.41 -47.24
C GLU A 61 -4.75 -10.94 -47.41
N GLY A 62 -4.51 -12.18 -46.91
CA GLY A 62 -3.21 -12.84 -47.00
C GLY A 62 -2.19 -12.37 -45.94
N GLY A 63 -2.51 -11.38 -45.14
CA GLY A 63 -1.64 -10.85 -44.10
C GLY A 63 -2.21 -11.05 -42.69
N ALA A 64 -1.87 -12.19 -42.09
CA ALA A 64 -2.40 -12.56 -40.77
C ALA A 64 -1.65 -11.89 -39.59
N GLU A 65 -0.46 -11.34 -39.82
CA GLU A 65 0.34 -10.71 -38.77
C GLU A 65 -0.17 -9.30 -38.49
N LEU A 66 -0.81 -9.15 -37.35
CA LEU A 66 -1.37 -7.86 -36.93
C LEU A 66 -0.34 -7.09 -36.11
N LYS A 67 -0.23 -5.80 -36.35
CA LYS A 67 0.75 -4.93 -35.68
C LYS A 67 0.35 -3.46 -35.75
N ILE A 68 1.02 -2.67 -34.92
CA ILE A 68 0.87 -1.21 -34.87
C ILE A 68 2.25 -0.62 -35.19
N ARG A 69 2.28 0.39 -36.04
CA ARG A 69 3.50 1.14 -36.36
C ARG A 69 3.34 2.59 -35.99
N VAL A 70 4.35 3.14 -35.30
CA VAL A 70 4.41 4.56 -34.95
C VAL A 70 5.69 5.11 -35.60
N SER A 71 5.56 6.25 -36.24
CA SER A 71 6.68 6.94 -36.89
C SER A 71 6.53 8.45 -36.72
N PHE A 72 7.56 9.18 -37.11
CA PHE A 72 7.58 10.64 -36.98
C PHE A 72 8.44 11.24 -38.06
N ASP A 73 8.16 12.52 -38.37
CA ASP A 73 8.95 13.33 -39.27
C ASP A 73 9.22 14.66 -38.57
N LYS A 74 10.49 14.92 -38.24
CA LYS A 74 10.90 16.16 -37.55
C LYS A 74 10.74 17.42 -38.41
N GLU A 75 11.00 17.29 -39.70
CA GLU A 75 10.91 18.44 -40.63
C GLU A 75 9.45 18.84 -40.84
N ALA A 76 8.58 17.86 -41.07
CA ALA A 76 7.15 18.08 -41.26
C ALA A 76 6.41 18.31 -39.94
N ASN A 77 7.05 18.04 -38.78
CA ASN A 77 6.49 18.12 -37.43
C ASN A 77 5.24 17.27 -37.32
N THR A 78 5.35 15.98 -37.71
CA THR A 78 4.22 15.04 -37.69
C THR A 78 4.57 13.77 -36.92
N VAL A 79 3.54 13.16 -36.35
CA VAL A 79 3.56 11.80 -35.80
C VAL A 79 2.52 10.99 -36.55
N THR A 80 2.89 9.78 -36.98
CA THR A 80 2.00 8.88 -37.73
C THR A 80 1.84 7.57 -36.97
N LEU A 81 0.59 7.13 -36.85
CA LEU A 81 0.25 5.82 -36.27
C LEU A 81 -0.51 5.01 -37.31
N GLU A 82 -0.09 3.78 -37.52
CA GLU A 82 -0.73 2.87 -38.49
C GLU A 82 -1.06 1.54 -37.81
N ASP A 83 -2.24 0.99 -38.14
CA ASP A 83 -2.60 -0.37 -37.84
C ASP A 83 -3.06 -1.08 -39.13
N ASN A 84 -2.91 -2.39 -39.13
CA ASN A 84 -3.43 -3.25 -40.20
C ASN A 84 -4.64 -4.06 -39.74
N GLY A 85 -5.46 -3.45 -38.88
CA GLY A 85 -6.71 -4.02 -38.38
C GLY A 85 -7.88 -3.92 -39.34
N ILE A 86 -9.07 -3.91 -38.77
CA ILE A 86 -10.34 -3.98 -39.54
C ILE A 86 -10.52 -2.78 -40.50
N GLY A 87 -9.97 -1.61 -40.15
CA GLY A 87 -10.19 -0.39 -40.91
C GLY A 87 -11.63 0.13 -40.81
N MET A 88 -11.90 1.19 -41.57
CA MET A 88 -13.20 1.85 -41.57
C MET A 88 -13.65 2.13 -43.00
N SER A 89 -14.94 1.92 -43.27
CA SER A 89 -15.60 2.36 -44.50
C SER A 89 -15.87 3.87 -44.41
N ARG A 90 -16.29 4.48 -45.52
CA ARG A 90 -16.71 5.90 -45.51
C ARG A 90 -17.86 6.12 -44.51
N GLU A 91 -18.82 5.20 -44.47
CA GLU A 91 -19.93 5.28 -43.52
C GLU A 91 -19.45 5.18 -42.07
N ASP A 92 -18.52 4.25 -41.79
CA ASP A 92 -17.91 4.12 -40.45
C ASP A 92 -17.22 5.41 -40.01
N VAL A 93 -16.44 6.02 -40.88
CA VAL A 93 -15.67 7.25 -40.59
C VAL A 93 -16.65 8.39 -40.25
N VAL A 94 -17.67 8.59 -41.07
CA VAL A 94 -18.68 9.65 -40.82
C VAL A 94 -19.43 9.38 -39.51
N THR A 95 -19.80 8.13 -39.25
CA THR A 95 -20.58 7.74 -38.07
C THR A 95 -19.74 7.81 -36.79
N HIS A 96 -18.51 7.29 -36.81
CA HIS A 96 -17.71 7.13 -35.58
C HIS A 96 -16.77 8.31 -35.32
N LEU A 97 -16.12 8.86 -36.33
CA LEU A 97 -15.24 10.03 -36.16
C LEU A 97 -16.03 11.34 -36.24
N GLY A 98 -17.15 11.35 -36.95
CA GLY A 98 -17.99 12.51 -37.12
C GLY A 98 -19.05 12.71 -36.05
N THR A 99 -19.16 11.77 -35.10
CA THR A 99 -20.13 11.85 -33.99
C THR A 99 -19.38 11.76 -32.66
N ILE A 100 -19.39 12.82 -31.90
CA ILE A 100 -18.69 12.90 -30.62
C ILE A 100 -19.33 11.91 -29.62
N ALA A 101 -18.48 11.17 -28.90
CA ALA A 101 -18.88 10.17 -27.92
C ALA A 101 -19.64 8.98 -28.49
N LYS A 102 -19.39 8.66 -29.77
CA LYS A 102 -19.94 7.44 -30.38
C LYS A 102 -18.79 6.45 -30.61
N SER A 103 -18.88 5.28 -30.02
CA SER A 103 -17.84 4.25 -30.06
C SER A 103 -18.25 3.09 -30.96
N GLY A 104 -17.49 2.86 -32.02
CA GLY A 104 -17.62 1.64 -32.84
C GLY A 104 -17.30 0.37 -32.06
N THR A 105 -16.45 0.47 -31.05
CA THR A 105 -16.15 -0.62 -30.14
C THR A 105 -17.35 -0.97 -29.27
N ALA A 106 -18.04 0.04 -28.72
CA ALA A 106 -19.25 -0.17 -27.93
C ALA A 106 -20.37 -0.80 -28.78
N ASP A 107 -20.52 -0.33 -30.03
CA ASP A 107 -21.54 -0.90 -30.95
C ASP A 107 -21.18 -2.34 -31.31
N PHE A 108 -19.91 -2.65 -31.54
CA PHE A 108 -19.45 -4.02 -31.82
C PHE A 108 -19.76 -4.95 -30.63
N LEU A 109 -19.44 -4.51 -29.40
CA LEU A 109 -19.67 -5.29 -28.18
C LEU A 109 -21.15 -5.63 -27.95
N LYS A 110 -22.05 -4.73 -28.32
CA LYS A 110 -23.52 -4.98 -28.21
C LYS A 110 -23.98 -6.15 -29.07
N ASN A 111 -23.29 -6.40 -30.18
CA ASN A 111 -23.67 -7.44 -31.14
C ASN A 111 -23.05 -8.80 -30.86
N LEU A 112 -22.18 -8.89 -29.82
CA LEU A 112 -21.56 -10.16 -29.43
C LEU A 112 -22.45 -10.94 -28.45
N SER A 113 -22.38 -12.26 -28.52
CA SER A 113 -23.02 -13.15 -27.53
C SER A 113 -22.25 -13.08 -26.19
N GLY A 114 -22.87 -13.58 -25.12
CA GLY A 114 -22.27 -13.52 -23.78
C GLY A 114 -20.87 -14.10 -23.68
N ASP A 115 -20.62 -15.26 -24.28
CA ASP A 115 -19.31 -15.90 -24.26
C ASP A 115 -18.29 -15.15 -25.13
N GLN A 116 -18.72 -14.66 -26.27
CA GLN A 116 -17.90 -13.87 -27.17
C GLN A 116 -17.45 -12.56 -26.53
N LYS A 117 -18.30 -11.95 -25.70
CA LYS A 117 -17.94 -10.72 -24.96
C LYS A 117 -16.81 -10.97 -23.96
N LYS A 118 -16.84 -12.13 -23.29
CA LYS A 118 -15.82 -12.51 -22.32
C LYS A 118 -14.44 -12.71 -22.99
N ASP A 119 -14.45 -13.19 -24.21
CA ASP A 119 -13.22 -13.46 -24.96
C ASP A 119 -12.68 -12.23 -25.69
N SER A 120 -13.44 -11.16 -25.77
CA SER A 120 -13.00 -9.93 -26.43
C SER A 120 -12.19 -9.07 -25.45
N HIS A 121 -11.06 -8.54 -25.92
CA HIS A 121 -10.17 -7.69 -25.12
C HIS A 121 -10.22 -6.24 -25.60
N LEU A 122 -11.40 -5.81 -26.04
CA LEU A 122 -11.60 -4.47 -26.59
C LEU A 122 -11.53 -3.39 -25.49
N ILE A 123 -10.80 -2.33 -25.75
CA ILE A 123 -10.40 -1.32 -24.77
C ILE A 123 -11.33 -0.09 -24.79
N GLY A 124 -11.55 0.50 -25.96
CA GLY A 124 -12.25 1.79 -26.09
C GLY A 124 -13.75 1.67 -26.20
N GLN A 125 -14.47 2.13 -25.18
CA GLN A 125 -15.94 1.98 -25.13
C GLN A 125 -16.71 3.30 -25.24
N PHE A 126 -16.04 4.45 -25.04
CA PHE A 126 -16.74 5.72 -24.87
C PHE A 126 -16.70 6.65 -26.10
N GLY A 127 -15.88 6.34 -27.10
CA GLY A 127 -15.83 7.12 -28.33
C GLY A 127 -15.22 8.51 -28.19
N VAL A 128 -14.45 8.77 -27.14
CA VAL A 128 -13.84 10.09 -26.89
C VAL A 128 -12.31 10.07 -27.00
N GLY A 129 -11.71 8.91 -26.91
CA GLY A 129 -10.23 8.77 -26.87
C GLY A 129 -9.54 9.32 -28.11
N PHE A 130 -10.14 9.16 -29.29
CA PHE A 130 -9.59 9.67 -30.55
C PHE A 130 -9.33 11.18 -30.50
N TYR A 131 -10.24 11.93 -29.86
CA TYR A 131 -10.12 13.40 -29.82
C TYR A 131 -8.95 13.87 -28.97
N SER A 132 -8.33 12.99 -28.17
CA SER A 132 -7.10 13.32 -27.43
C SER A 132 -5.94 13.69 -28.38
N ALA A 133 -6.00 13.26 -29.64
CA ALA A 133 -5.04 13.66 -30.67
C ALA A 133 -4.93 15.18 -30.80
N PHE A 134 -6.03 15.90 -30.60
CA PHE A 134 -6.07 17.36 -30.71
C PHE A 134 -5.45 18.08 -29.50
N ILE A 135 -5.05 17.34 -28.46
CA ILE A 135 -4.25 17.92 -27.37
C ILE A 135 -2.88 18.37 -27.93
N VAL A 136 -2.30 17.57 -28.82
CA VAL A 136 -0.94 17.81 -29.36
C VAL A 136 -0.94 18.23 -30.84
N ALA A 137 -2.05 18.05 -31.56
CA ALA A 137 -2.14 18.28 -32.99
C ALA A 137 -3.13 19.42 -33.30
N ASP A 138 -2.78 20.28 -34.23
CA ASP A 138 -3.68 21.33 -34.75
C ASP A 138 -4.44 20.86 -36.01
N LYS A 139 -4.04 19.71 -36.56
CA LYS A 139 -4.74 19.03 -37.64
C LYS A 139 -4.50 17.52 -37.56
N VAL A 140 -5.52 16.73 -37.84
CA VAL A 140 -5.44 15.26 -37.86
C VAL A 140 -6.00 14.79 -39.21
N ASP A 141 -5.22 13.95 -39.89
CA ASP A 141 -5.65 13.25 -41.11
C ASP A 141 -5.76 11.75 -40.81
N VAL A 142 -6.87 11.15 -41.26
CA VAL A 142 -7.11 9.70 -41.10
C VAL A 142 -7.33 9.09 -42.49
N TYR A 143 -6.53 8.10 -42.80
CA TYR A 143 -6.64 7.32 -44.04
C TYR A 143 -7.03 5.89 -43.66
N SER A 144 -8.13 5.38 -44.18
CA SER A 144 -8.62 4.08 -43.78
C SER A 144 -9.28 3.33 -44.93
N ARG A 145 -9.16 2.01 -44.91
CA ARG A 145 -9.92 1.11 -45.76
C ARG A 145 -10.35 -0.11 -44.94
N ARG A 146 -11.64 -0.36 -44.98
CA ARG A 146 -12.18 -1.53 -44.26
C ARG A 146 -11.75 -2.83 -44.95
N ALA A 147 -11.40 -3.83 -44.15
CA ALA A 147 -11.04 -5.17 -44.62
C ALA A 147 -12.18 -5.74 -45.50
N GLY A 148 -11.80 -6.31 -46.64
CA GLY A 148 -12.78 -6.88 -47.59
C GLY A 148 -13.31 -5.90 -48.63
N GLN A 149 -13.06 -4.59 -48.47
CA GLN A 149 -13.41 -3.59 -49.49
C GLN A 149 -12.28 -3.43 -50.51
N PRO A 150 -12.60 -3.08 -51.77
CA PRO A 150 -11.58 -2.84 -52.77
C PRO A 150 -10.75 -1.57 -52.47
N ALA A 151 -9.55 -1.49 -53.01
CA ALA A 151 -8.64 -0.36 -52.80
C ALA A 151 -9.29 1.00 -53.16
N SER A 152 -10.15 1.02 -54.16
CA SER A 152 -10.86 2.21 -54.61
C SER A 152 -11.89 2.77 -53.62
N GLU A 153 -12.18 2.03 -52.54
CA GLU A 153 -13.12 2.45 -51.49
C GLU A 153 -12.43 2.94 -50.21
N GLY A 154 -11.14 3.27 -50.31
CA GLY A 154 -10.44 3.96 -49.23
C GLY A 154 -11.04 5.31 -48.90
N VAL A 155 -10.86 5.78 -47.68
CA VAL A 155 -11.41 7.07 -47.23
C VAL A 155 -10.32 7.90 -46.56
N HIS A 156 -10.36 9.20 -46.82
CA HIS A 156 -9.54 10.22 -46.15
C HIS A 156 -10.45 11.16 -45.37
N TRP A 157 -10.24 11.24 -44.09
CA TRP A 157 -10.93 12.15 -43.17
C TRP A 157 -9.92 13.15 -42.65
N SER A 158 -10.31 14.42 -42.55
CA SER A 158 -9.41 15.47 -42.08
C SER A 158 -10.18 16.47 -41.23
N SER A 159 -9.58 16.92 -40.13
CA SER A 159 -10.18 17.92 -39.24
C SER A 159 -9.11 18.74 -38.50
N LYS A 160 -9.47 19.95 -38.15
CA LYS A 160 -8.69 20.85 -37.26
C LYS A 160 -9.23 20.80 -35.81
N GLY A 161 -10.25 19.97 -35.55
CA GLY A 161 -10.85 19.88 -34.21
C GLY A 161 -11.73 21.07 -33.85
N GLU A 162 -12.23 21.79 -34.86
CA GLU A 162 -13.03 23.01 -34.66
C GLU A 162 -14.52 22.81 -34.96
N GLY A 163 -14.98 21.55 -34.96
CA GLY A 163 -16.39 21.22 -35.15
C GLY A 163 -16.75 20.85 -36.59
N GLU A 164 -15.79 20.87 -37.51
CA GLU A 164 -15.98 20.48 -38.91
C GLU A 164 -14.92 19.46 -39.32
N PHE A 165 -15.25 18.69 -40.34
CA PHE A 165 -14.34 17.70 -40.92
C PHE A 165 -14.63 17.54 -42.42
N ASP A 166 -13.60 17.15 -43.16
CA ASP A 166 -13.70 16.82 -44.58
C ASP A 166 -13.58 15.30 -44.77
N VAL A 167 -14.30 14.75 -45.75
CA VAL A 167 -14.24 13.33 -46.11
C VAL A 167 -14.11 13.20 -47.62
N ALA A 168 -13.13 12.44 -48.08
CA ALA A 168 -12.90 12.16 -49.51
C ALA A 168 -12.69 10.66 -49.72
N THR A 169 -13.09 10.16 -50.88
CA THR A 169 -12.77 8.80 -51.30
C THR A 169 -11.39 8.77 -51.92
N ILE A 170 -10.57 7.80 -51.58
CA ILE A 170 -9.18 7.68 -52.07
C ILE A 170 -8.90 6.22 -52.45
N ASP A 171 -7.81 6.04 -53.19
CA ASP A 171 -7.27 4.71 -53.45
C ASP A 171 -6.32 4.33 -52.33
N LYS A 172 -6.59 3.22 -51.64
CA LYS A 172 -5.78 2.73 -50.53
C LYS A 172 -5.66 1.19 -50.60
N PRO A 173 -4.52 0.69 -51.11
CA PRO A 173 -4.36 -0.75 -51.31
C PRO A 173 -4.38 -1.58 -50.03
N GLU A 174 -3.83 -1.05 -48.94
CA GLU A 174 -3.74 -1.79 -47.67
C GLU A 174 -5.00 -1.55 -46.80
N ARG A 175 -5.46 -2.63 -46.16
CA ARG A 175 -6.50 -2.50 -45.12
C ARG A 175 -5.94 -1.81 -43.88
N GLY A 176 -6.83 -1.32 -43.05
CA GLY A 176 -6.47 -0.73 -41.76
C GLY A 176 -6.53 0.78 -41.78
N THR A 177 -5.93 1.41 -40.78
CA THR A 177 -6.04 2.86 -40.55
C THR A 177 -4.65 3.46 -40.34
N ARG A 178 -4.46 4.61 -40.98
CA ARG A 178 -3.27 5.45 -40.80
C ARG A 178 -3.72 6.83 -40.33
N ILE A 179 -3.18 7.27 -39.19
CA ILE A 179 -3.50 8.55 -38.58
C ILE A 179 -2.25 9.41 -38.60
N VAL A 180 -2.34 10.59 -39.19
CA VAL A 180 -1.25 11.57 -39.23
C VAL A 180 -1.62 12.78 -38.37
N LEU A 181 -0.81 13.04 -37.34
CA LEU A 181 -0.97 14.16 -36.42
C LEU A 181 0.01 15.27 -36.84
N HIS A 182 -0.52 16.44 -37.22
CA HIS A 182 0.28 17.62 -37.46
C HIS A 182 0.43 18.34 -36.11
N LEU A 183 1.63 18.28 -35.53
CA LEU A 183 1.86 18.75 -34.16
C LEU A 183 1.75 20.27 -34.06
N LYS A 184 1.15 20.71 -32.96
CA LYS A 184 1.08 22.13 -32.61
C LYS A 184 2.48 22.69 -32.37
N LYS A 185 2.66 23.98 -32.58
CA LYS A 185 3.86 24.68 -32.14
C LYS A 185 4.00 24.55 -30.63
N GLY A 186 5.17 24.07 -30.20
CA GLY A 186 5.44 23.77 -28.77
C GLY A 186 5.27 22.31 -28.39
N GLU A 187 4.83 21.45 -29.31
CA GLU A 187 4.65 20.02 -29.08
C GLU A 187 5.66 19.15 -29.87
N GLU A 188 6.73 19.78 -30.37
CA GLU A 188 7.76 19.13 -31.19
C GLU A 188 8.46 17.97 -30.45
N GLU A 189 8.37 17.93 -29.13
CA GLU A 189 8.95 16.85 -28.32
C GLU A 189 8.45 15.47 -28.72
N PHE A 190 7.24 15.39 -29.29
CA PHE A 190 6.67 14.09 -29.69
C PHE A 190 7.15 13.64 -31.07
N ALA A 191 7.77 14.50 -31.86
CA ALA A 191 8.41 14.10 -33.13
C ALA A 191 9.83 13.59 -32.85
N ASP A 192 9.95 12.63 -31.94
CA ASP A 192 11.22 12.10 -31.45
C ASP A 192 11.08 10.63 -31.06
N GLY A 193 11.99 9.81 -31.58
CA GLY A 193 11.94 8.35 -31.37
C GLY A 193 12.07 7.93 -29.90
N TRP A 194 12.97 8.58 -29.17
CA TRP A 194 13.18 8.27 -27.75
C TRP A 194 11.93 8.61 -26.92
N ARG A 195 11.33 9.77 -27.20
CA ARG A 195 10.11 10.22 -26.52
C ARG A 195 8.94 9.28 -26.77
N LEU A 196 8.71 8.93 -28.05
CA LEU A 196 7.64 7.99 -28.44
C LEU A 196 7.86 6.61 -27.81
N ARG A 197 9.10 6.12 -27.83
CA ARG A 197 9.45 4.82 -27.22
C ARG A 197 9.09 4.80 -25.73
N ASN A 198 9.44 5.86 -25.00
CA ASN A 198 9.17 5.95 -23.58
C ASN A 198 7.67 5.97 -23.28
N VAL A 199 6.89 6.71 -24.07
CA VAL A 199 5.43 6.76 -23.92
C VAL A 199 4.81 5.37 -24.18
N ILE A 200 5.26 4.68 -25.24
CA ILE A 200 4.78 3.34 -25.58
C ILE A 200 5.08 2.38 -24.43
N LYS A 201 6.32 2.37 -23.94
CA LYS A 201 6.74 1.48 -22.83
C LYS A 201 5.96 1.77 -21.54
N LYS A 202 5.69 3.03 -21.28
CA LYS A 202 4.97 3.44 -20.07
C LYS A 202 3.52 2.95 -20.07
N TYR A 203 2.79 3.17 -21.15
CA TYR A 203 1.33 2.97 -21.18
C TYR A 203 0.88 1.71 -21.92
N SER A 204 1.62 1.25 -22.91
CA SER A 204 1.17 0.24 -23.87
C SER A 204 2.11 -0.96 -23.99
N ASP A 205 3.01 -1.13 -23.02
CA ASP A 205 4.02 -2.19 -23.07
C ASP A 205 3.40 -3.60 -23.16
N HIS A 206 2.24 -3.78 -22.55
CA HIS A 206 1.62 -5.11 -22.38
C HIS A 206 0.45 -5.36 -23.34
N ILE A 207 0.17 -4.45 -24.26
CA ILE A 207 -0.83 -4.67 -25.32
C ILE A 207 -0.39 -5.90 -26.16
N ALA A 208 -1.35 -6.75 -26.53
CA ALA A 208 -1.07 -8.06 -27.14
C ALA A 208 -0.60 -8.00 -28.59
N LEU A 209 -0.29 -6.82 -29.10
CA LEU A 209 0.21 -6.61 -30.46
C LEU A 209 1.62 -6.03 -30.42
N PRO A 210 2.50 -6.41 -31.36
CA PRO A 210 3.77 -5.69 -31.48
C PRO A 210 3.53 -4.25 -31.93
N ILE A 211 4.17 -3.32 -31.23
CA ILE A 211 4.22 -1.91 -31.59
C ILE A 211 5.63 -1.62 -32.10
N GLU A 212 5.72 -1.21 -33.36
CA GLU A 212 6.99 -1.01 -34.03
C GLU A 212 7.29 0.48 -34.19
N LEU A 213 8.56 0.85 -33.95
CA LEU A 213 9.13 2.17 -34.27
C LEU A 213 10.27 1.98 -35.28
N PRO A 214 10.58 3.01 -36.10
CA PRO A 214 11.77 2.96 -36.94
C PRO A 214 13.03 2.84 -36.06
N LYS A 215 13.96 1.98 -36.45
CA LYS A 215 15.28 1.90 -35.82
C LYS A 215 16.04 3.21 -36.03
N GLU A 216 16.75 3.66 -35.01
CA GLU A 216 17.66 4.80 -35.16
C GLU A 216 18.83 4.41 -36.06
N PHE A 217 19.09 5.24 -37.06
CA PHE A 217 20.20 5.06 -37.97
C PHE A 217 21.41 5.89 -37.49
N HIS A 218 22.52 5.21 -37.23
CA HIS A 218 23.74 5.83 -36.72
C HIS A 218 24.88 5.90 -37.77
N GLY A 219 24.57 5.66 -39.03
CA GLY A 219 25.54 5.71 -40.11
C GLY A 219 25.59 7.06 -40.84
N GLU A 220 26.42 7.13 -41.89
CA GLU A 220 26.46 8.30 -42.76
C GLU A 220 25.13 8.38 -43.54
N GLU A 221 24.66 9.60 -43.80
CA GLU A 221 23.38 9.85 -44.46
C GLU A 221 23.28 9.19 -45.85
N ALA A 222 24.44 9.03 -46.54
CA ALA A 222 24.51 8.38 -47.85
C ALA A 222 24.17 6.87 -47.77
N ASP A 223 24.34 6.24 -46.63
CA ASP A 223 24.06 4.82 -46.38
C ASP A 223 22.70 4.55 -45.74
N LYS A 224 21.89 5.61 -45.58
CA LYS A 224 20.55 5.48 -44.95
C LYS A 224 19.66 4.63 -45.86
N PRO A 225 19.02 3.59 -45.33
CA PRO A 225 18.11 2.74 -46.10
C PRO A 225 16.95 3.57 -46.69
N ALA A 226 16.55 3.23 -47.91
CA ALA A 226 15.43 3.91 -48.59
C ALA A 226 14.10 3.71 -47.84
N GLU A 227 13.98 2.56 -47.14
CA GLU A 227 12.83 2.25 -46.29
C GLU A 227 13.32 2.02 -44.87
N PRO A 228 12.58 2.52 -43.84
CA PRO A 228 13.02 2.32 -42.47
C PRO A 228 12.99 0.85 -42.06
N GLU A 229 14.01 0.43 -41.31
CA GLU A 229 13.94 -0.82 -40.57
C GLU A 229 13.08 -0.59 -39.33
N TRP A 230 12.23 -1.55 -39.02
CA TRP A 230 11.31 -1.45 -37.90
C TRP A 230 11.78 -2.36 -36.75
N GLU A 231 11.59 -1.88 -35.50
CA GLU A 231 11.85 -2.70 -34.31
C GLU A 231 10.65 -2.65 -33.39
N THR A 232 10.33 -3.81 -32.80
CA THR A 232 9.28 -3.91 -31.79
C THR A 232 9.78 -3.29 -30.49
N VAL A 233 9.04 -2.33 -29.94
CA VAL A 233 9.47 -1.58 -28.75
C VAL A 233 8.69 -1.92 -27.49
N ASN A 234 7.62 -2.72 -27.58
CA ASN A 234 6.84 -3.16 -26.43
C ASN A 234 7.04 -4.66 -26.19
N ARG A 235 6.68 -5.12 -24.99
CA ARG A 235 6.75 -6.54 -24.64
C ARG A 235 5.68 -7.37 -25.36
N ALA A 236 4.58 -6.76 -25.73
CA ALA A 236 3.44 -7.38 -26.44
C ALA A 236 2.86 -8.58 -25.68
N SER A 237 3.05 -8.63 -24.39
CA SER A 237 2.52 -9.69 -23.51
C SER A 237 2.28 -9.14 -22.12
N ALA A 238 1.28 -9.68 -21.46
CA ALA A 238 0.97 -9.37 -20.07
C ALA A 238 0.99 -10.69 -19.29
N LEU A 239 2.02 -10.88 -18.48
CA LEU A 239 2.23 -12.11 -17.72
C LEU A 239 1.00 -12.48 -16.90
N TRP A 240 0.35 -11.48 -16.32
CA TRP A 240 -0.81 -11.70 -15.43
C TRP A 240 -2.05 -12.19 -16.15
N THR A 241 -2.09 -12.12 -17.48
CA THR A 241 -3.24 -12.62 -18.26
C THR A 241 -3.11 -14.11 -18.57
N ARG A 242 -1.90 -14.68 -18.40
CA ARG A 242 -1.66 -16.10 -18.67
C ARG A 242 -2.18 -16.97 -17.54
N PRO A 243 -2.65 -18.20 -17.82
CA PRO A 243 -3.03 -19.12 -16.73
C PRO A 243 -1.85 -19.37 -15.78
N ARG A 244 -2.14 -19.40 -14.48
CA ARG A 244 -1.12 -19.58 -13.44
C ARG A 244 -0.24 -20.81 -13.69
N ALA A 245 -0.83 -21.90 -14.16
CA ALA A 245 -0.12 -23.16 -14.41
C ALA A 245 0.91 -23.07 -15.54
N GLU A 246 0.81 -22.05 -16.38
CA GLU A 246 1.70 -21.86 -17.54
C GLU A 246 2.86 -20.90 -17.25
N VAL A 247 2.86 -20.26 -16.06
CA VAL A 247 3.89 -19.27 -15.71
C VAL A 247 4.86 -19.90 -14.71
N LYS A 248 6.14 -19.86 -15.02
CA LYS A 248 7.20 -20.40 -14.16
C LYS A 248 7.59 -19.39 -13.08
N ASP A 249 8.13 -19.90 -11.97
CA ASP A 249 8.57 -19.07 -10.85
C ASP A 249 9.59 -18.00 -11.28
N GLU A 250 10.52 -18.37 -12.17
CA GLU A 250 11.53 -17.44 -12.70
C GLU A 250 10.89 -16.28 -13.46
N GLU A 251 9.80 -16.54 -14.18
CA GLU A 251 9.06 -15.49 -14.91
C GLU A 251 8.38 -14.52 -13.94
N TYR A 252 7.79 -15.04 -12.85
CA TYR A 252 7.20 -14.21 -11.79
C TYR A 252 8.27 -13.34 -11.14
N GLN A 253 9.44 -13.89 -10.84
CA GLN A 253 10.55 -13.18 -10.19
C GLN A 253 11.10 -12.07 -11.09
N GLU A 254 11.31 -12.35 -12.38
CA GLU A 254 11.79 -11.35 -13.34
C GLU A 254 10.78 -10.23 -13.54
N PHE A 255 9.50 -10.58 -13.62
CA PHE A 255 8.42 -9.59 -13.73
C PHE A 255 8.38 -8.67 -12.49
N TYR A 256 8.56 -9.25 -11.29
CA TYR A 256 8.63 -8.46 -10.05
C TYR A 256 9.74 -7.42 -10.13
N LYS A 257 10.93 -7.82 -10.54
CA LYS A 257 12.09 -6.91 -10.64
C LYS A 257 11.79 -5.73 -11.56
N HIS A 258 11.09 -6.00 -12.64
CA HIS A 258 10.68 -4.96 -13.60
C HIS A 258 9.62 -4.02 -12.97
N VAL A 259 8.58 -4.56 -12.34
CA VAL A 259 7.45 -3.79 -11.80
C VAL A 259 7.86 -2.98 -10.57
N ALA A 260 8.67 -3.57 -9.70
CA ALA A 260 9.07 -2.97 -8.42
C ALA A 260 10.36 -2.16 -8.53
N HIS A 261 11.05 -2.21 -9.67
CA HIS A 261 12.38 -1.59 -9.87
C HIS A 261 13.36 -2.09 -8.80
N ASP A 262 13.33 -3.40 -8.56
CA ASP A 262 14.15 -4.07 -7.55
C ASP A 262 15.12 -5.02 -8.26
N PHE A 263 16.26 -5.30 -7.62
CA PHE A 263 17.25 -6.24 -8.13
C PHE A 263 17.18 -7.61 -7.46
N GLU A 264 16.46 -7.70 -6.34
CA GLU A 264 16.33 -8.94 -5.57
C GLU A 264 15.01 -9.65 -5.89
N ASN A 265 14.95 -10.94 -5.61
CA ASN A 265 13.73 -11.73 -5.78
C ASN A 265 12.70 -11.36 -4.70
N PRO A 266 11.41 -11.45 -5.00
CA PRO A 266 10.38 -11.29 -3.99
C PRO A 266 10.36 -12.49 -3.03
N LEU A 267 9.84 -12.30 -1.83
CA LEU A 267 9.67 -13.38 -0.86
C LEU A 267 8.49 -14.29 -1.22
N SER A 268 7.46 -13.72 -1.81
CA SER A 268 6.24 -14.45 -2.15
C SER A 268 5.42 -13.65 -3.16
N TRP A 269 4.51 -14.34 -3.85
CA TRP A 269 3.56 -13.69 -4.76
C TRP A 269 2.25 -14.45 -4.80
N SER A 270 1.21 -13.75 -5.27
CA SER A 270 -0.14 -14.30 -5.43
C SER A 270 -0.72 -13.82 -6.76
N HIS A 271 -1.04 -14.75 -7.64
CA HIS A 271 -1.60 -14.49 -8.96
C HIS A 271 -3.03 -15.01 -9.00
N ASN A 272 -4.01 -14.14 -9.19
CA ASN A 272 -5.43 -14.48 -9.11
C ASN A 272 -6.24 -13.79 -10.19
N LYS A 273 -7.14 -14.55 -10.81
CA LYS A 273 -8.14 -14.05 -11.72
C LYS A 273 -9.51 -14.16 -11.01
N VAL A 274 -10.22 -13.06 -10.93
CA VAL A 274 -11.54 -12.98 -10.31
C VAL A 274 -12.56 -12.78 -11.42
N GLU A 275 -13.57 -13.66 -11.47
CA GLU A 275 -14.68 -13.62 -12.44
C GLU A 275 -16.01 -13.55 -11.70
N GLY A 276 -16.97 -12.82 -12.25
CA GLY A 276 -18.30 -12.69 -11.66
C GLY A 276 -18.87 -11.30 -11.84
N LYS A 277 -19.36 -10.70 -10.77
CA LYS A 277 -19.86 -9.31 -10.80
C LYS A 277 -18.75 -8.31 -11.06
N LEU A 278 -17.54 -8.63 -10.60
CA LEU A 278 -16.34 -7.85 -10.85
C LEU A 278 -15.33 -8.76 -11.53
N GLU A 279 -14.76 -8.28 -12.62
CA GLU A 279 -13.73 -9.02 -13.34
C GLU A 279 -12.40 -8.28 -13.26
N TYR A 280 -11.43 -8.90 -12.64
CA TYR A 280 -10.07 -8.36 -12.58
C TYR A 280 -9.06 -9.47 -12.35
N THR A 281 -7.83 -9.18 -12.73
CA THR A 281 -6.68 -10.02 -12.39
C THR A 281 -5.76 -9.23 -11.47
N SER A 282 -5.27 -9.90 -10.43
CA SER A 282 -4.26 -9.31 -9.54
C SER A 282 -3.02 -10.19 -9.51
N LEU A 283 -1.86 -9.54 -9.50
CA LEU A 283 -0.56 -10.18 -9.28
C LEU A 283 0.14 -9.35 -8.23
N LEU A 284 0.22 -9.91 -7.00
CA LEU A 284 0.70 -9.21 -5.81
C LEU A 284 2.00 -9.83 -5.34
N TYR A 285 2.95 -9.00 -4.89
CA TYR A 285 4.28 -9.44 -4.44
C TYR A 285 4.63 -8.88 -3.07
N VAL A 286 5.29 -9.72 -2.27
CA VAL A 286 5.94 -9.31 -1.02
C VAL A 286 7.43 -9.10 -1.35
N PRO A 287 7.97 -7.87 -1.25
CA PRO A 287 9.39 -7.62 -1.53
C PRO A 287 10.33 -8.34 -0.58
N GLY A 288 11.57 -8.55 -1.00
CA GLY A 288 12.61 -9.17 -0.18
C GLY A 288 13.25 -8.24 0.83
N ARG A 289 13.11 -6.92 0.65
CA ARG A 289 13.66 -5.91 1.56
C ARG A 289 12.83 -4.64 1.55
N ALA A 290 12.91 -3.89 2.64
CA ALA A 290 12.20 -2.62 2.77
C ALA A 290 12.93 -1.54 1.97
N PRO A 291 12.20 -0.72 1.18
CA PRO A 291 12.81 0.45 0.56
C PRO A 291 13.15 1.49 1.64
N PHE A 292 14.20 2.30 1.38
CA PHE A 292 14.64 3.32 2.34
C PHE A 292 13.55 4.36 2.66
N ASP A 293 12.60 4.54 1.74
CA ASP A 293 11.54 5.55 1.84
C ASP A 293 10.20 4.97 2.32
N LEU A 294 10.20 3.76 2.89
CA LEU A 294 8.96 3.07 3.34
C LEU A 294 8.08 3.93 4.27
N TYR A 295 8.71 4.74 5.10
CA TYR A 295 8.02 5.58 6.08
C TYR A 295 7.86 7.05 5.62
N HIS A 296 8.32 7.39 4.42
CA HIS A 296 8.17 8.74 3.88
C HIS A 296 6.74 8.94 3.38
N ARG A 297 6.16 10.07 3.75
CA ARG A 297 4.76 10.39 3.42
C ARG A 297 4.50 10.45 1.91
N GLU A 298 5.49 10.93 1.15
CA GLU A 298 5.40 11.12 -0.30
C GLU A 298 5.99 9.97 -1.11
N ALA A 299 6.41 8.88 -0.46
CA ALA A 299 7.00 7.74 -1.16
C ALA A 299 5.99 7.08 -2.10
N PRO A 300 6.44 6.64 -3.28
CA PRO A 300 5.57 5.88 -4.18
C PRO A 300 5.06 4.61 -3.50
N ARG A 301 3.75 4.45 -3.50
CA ARG A 301 3.09 3.30 -2.85
C ARG A 301 1.87 2.90 -3.65
N GLY A 302 1.38 1.69 -3.38
CA GLY A 302 0.21 1.16 -4.03
C GLY A 302 0.56 0.33 -5.25
N LEU A 303 -0.47 -0.17 -5.88
CA LEU A 303 -0.37 -1.08 -7.00
C LEU A 303 -0.45 -0.32 -8.33
N LYS A 304 0.09 -0.92 -9.38
CA LYS A 304 -0.09 -0.40 -10.74
C LYS A 304 -1.46 -0.83 -11.25
N LEU A 305 -2.25 0.12 -11.71
CA LEU A 305 -3.58 -0.14 -12.27
C LEU A 305 -3.49 -0.20 -13.79
N TYR A 306 -4.01 -1.28 -14.34
CA TYR A 306 -4.23 -1.47 -15.79
C TYR A 306 -5.72 -1.64 -16.04
N VAL A 307 -6.15 -1.24 -17.24
CA VAL A 307 -7.47 -1.56 -17.77
C VAL A 307 -7.24 -2.21 -19.14
N GLN A 308 -7.65 -3.46 -19.29
CA GLN A 308 -7.46 -4.22 -20.53
C GLN A 308 -6.00 -4.14 -21.02
N ARG A 309 -5.04 -4.39 -20.10
CA ARG A 309 -3.58 -4.36 -20.34
C ARG A 309 -2.99 -2.97 -20.60
N VAL A 310 -3.80 -1.92 -20.58
CA VAL A 310 -3.33 -0.54 -20.77
C VAL A 310 -3.07 0.10 -19.41
N PHE A 311 -1.88 0.67 -19.23
CA PHE A 311 -1.50 1.32 -17.97
C PHE A 311 -2.36 2.57 -17.75
N ILE A 312 -2.96 2.68 -16.57
CA ILE A 312 -3.75 3.84 -16.17
C ILE A 312 -2.98 4.70 -15.17
N MET A 313 -2.51 4.10 -14.08
CA MET A 313 -1.80 4.86 -13.06
C MET A 313 -0.93 3.97 -12.18
N ASP A 314 0.10 4.57 -11.62
CA ASP A 314 0.85 4.05 -10.47
C ASP A 314 0.14 4.50 -9.19
N GLN A 315 0.40 3.79 -8.14
CA GLN A 315 0.06 4.23 -6.77
C GLN A 315 -1.44 4.29 -6.48
N UNK A 316 -2.14 3.44 -6.88
CA UNK A 316 -3.18 3.36 -6.63
C UNK A 316 -3.30 3.03 -5.45
N ASP A 317 -3.12 3.75 -4.55
CA ASP A 317 -3.14 3.52 -3.13
C ASP A 317 -4.55 3.25 -2.57
N GLU A 318 -5.54 3.42 -3.39
CA GLU A 318 -6.93 3.07 -3.07
C GLU A 318 -7.18 1.56 -3.00
N PHE A 319 -6.29 0.73 -3.57
CA PHE A 319 -6.49 -0.72 -3.62
C PHE A 319 -6.04 -1.48 -2.38
N LEU A 320 -5.22 -0.87 -1.53
CA LEU A 320 -4.74 -1.52 -0.30
C LEU A 320 -4.70 -0.50 0.84
N PRO A 321 -4.95 -0.95 2.09
CA PRO A 321 -4.78 -0.06 3.24
C PRO A 321 -3.30 0.32 3.43
N LEU A 322 -3.08 1.39 4.15
CA LEU A 322 -1.76 1.99 4.31
C LEU A 322 -0.77 1.05 5.01
N TYR A 323 -1.24 0.20 5.92
CA TYR A 323 -0.36 -0.74 6.61
C TYR A 323 0.18 -1.86 5.69
N LEU A 324 -0.37 -1.99 4.48
CA LEU A 324 0.10 -2.93 3.45
C LEU A 324 0.81 -2.21 2.29
N ARG A 325 1.28 -0.98 2.51
CA ARG A 325 1.90 -0.15 1.46
C ARG A 325 3.19 -0.73 0.87
N PHE A 326 3.77 -1.72 1.52
CA PHE A 326 4.97 -2.41 1.02
C PHE A 326 4.68 -3.37 -0.13
N ILE A 327 3.42 -3.77 -0.32
CA ILE A 327 3.03 -4.71 -1.39
C ILE A 327 3.22 -4.03 -2.75
N LYS A 328 3.82 -4.76 -3.68
CA LYS A 328 4.03 -4.35 -5.07
C LYS A 328 3.19 -5.24 -5.99
N GLY A 329 2.94 -4.78 -7.20
CA GLY A 329 2.22 -5.60 -8.15
C GLY A 329 1.29 -4.83 -9.05
N VAL A 330 0.42 -5.59 -9.71
CA VAL A 330 -0.50 -5.03 -10.70
C VAL A 330 -1.93 -5.51 -10.45
N VAL A 331 -2.89 -4.65 -10.78
CA VAL A 331 -4.31 -4.99 -10.88
C VAL A 331 -4.76 -4.59 -12.28
N ASP A 332 -5.36 -5.50 -13.00
CA ASP A 332 -5.89 -5.27 -14.35
C ASP A 332 -7.39 -5.52 -14.31
N SER A 333 -8.18 -4.46 -14.47
CA SER A 333 -9.63 -4.52 -14.37
C SER A 333 -10.29 -4.52 -15.74
N ASN A 334 -11.34 -5.32 -15.88
CA ASN A 334 -12.22 -5.29 -17.06
C ASN A 334 -13.41 -4.35 -16.84
N ASP A 335 -13.67 -3.93 -15.61
CA ASP A 335 -14.87 -3.16 -15.24
C ASP A 335 -14.66 -1.66 -15.14
N LEU A 336 -13.39 -1.21 -15.13
CA LEU A 336 -13.06 0.20 -15.08
C LEU A 336 -12.81 0.75 -16.49
N SER A 337 -13.04 2.05 -16.68
CA SER A 337 -12.76 2.71 -17.95
C SER A 337 -11.32 3.19 -18.04
N LEU A 338 -10.83 3.40 -19.28
CA LEU A 338 -9.50 3.99 -19.52
C LEU A 338 -9.36 5.39 -18.90
N ASN A 339 -10.47 6.10 -18.76
CA ASN A 339 -10.47 7.48 -18.28
C ASN A 339 -10.75 7.58 -16.78
N VAL A 340 -10.47 6.52 -16.03
CA VAL A 340 -10.60 6.51 -14.57
C VAL A 340 -9.66 7.56 -13.97
N SER A 341 -10.21 8.47 -13.18
CA SER A 341 -9.44 9.44 -12.41
C SER A 341 -9.32 8.97 -10.96
N ARG A 342 -8.31 9.48 -10.26
CA ARG A 342 -8.12 9.19 -8.85
C ARG A 342 -9.37 9.57 -8.03
N GLU A 343 -10.03 10.65 -8.39
CA GLU A 343 -11.24 11.13 -7.73
C GLU A 343 -12.41 10.15 -7.90
N ILE A 344 -12.54 9.54 -9.08
CA ILE A 344 -13.56 8.51 -9.34
C ILE A 344 -13.25 7.26 -8.50
N LEU A 345 -11.98 6.84 -8.45
CA LEU A 345 -11.57 5.67 -7.67
C LEU A 345 -11.94 5.80 -6.19
N GLN A 346 -11.76 6.99 -5.61
CA GLN A 346 -12.04 7.23 -4.20
C GLN A 346 -13.53 7.09 -3.84
N LYS A 347 -14.43 7.16 -4.80
CA LYS A 347 -15.89 7.16 -4.57
C LYS A 347 -16.59 5.95 -5.17
N ASP A 348 -15.84 5.01 -5.71
CA ASP A 348 -16.43 3.89 -6.44
C ASP A 348 -16.59 2.66 -5.54
N PRO A 349 -17.85 2.18 -5.30
CA PRO A 349 -18.06 0.97 -4.49
C PRO A 349 -17.37 -0.28 -5.05
N VAL A 350 -17.07 -0.32 -6.35
CA VAL A 350 -16.31 -1.40 -6.99
C VAL A 350 -14.89 -1.43 -6.39
N ILE A 351 -14.29 -0.26 -6.23
CA ILE A 351 -12.94 -0.15 -5.66
C ILE A 351 -12.92 -0.60 -4.20
N ASP A 352 -13.94 -0.25 -3.41
CA ASP A 352 -14.04 -0.71 -2.01
C ASP A 352 -14.12 -2.24 -1.92
N SER A 353 -14.91 -2.86 -2.80
CA SER A 353 -15.02 -4.32 -2.88
C SER A 353 -13.69 -4.95 -3.27
N MET A 354 -13.00 -4.38 -4.25
CA MET A 354 -11.69 -4.85 -4.68
C MET A 354 -10.66 -4.70 -3.55
N LYS A 355 -10.66 -3.56 -2.86
CA LYS A 355 -9.76 -3.29 -1.72
C LYS A 355 -9.93 -4.36 -0.63
N SER A 356 -11.18 -4.68 -0.27
CA SER A 356 -11.46 -5.71 0.73
C SER A 356 -10.92 -7.07 0.30
N ALA A 357 -11.17 -7.45 -0.96
CA ALA A 357 -10.72 -8.74 -1.52
C ALA A 357 -9.19 -8.81 -1.61
N LEU A 358 -8.53 -7.75 -2.06
CA LEU A 358 -7.08 -7.68 -2.18
C LEU A 358 -6.40 -7.71 -0.81
N THR A 359 -6.97 -7.01 0.17
CA THR A 359 -6.47 -7.01 1.56
C THR A 359 -6.49 -8.43 2.12
N LYS A 360 -7.62 -9.12 1.97
CA LYS A 360 -7.76 -10.51 2.40
C LYS A 360 -6.71 -11.40 1.72
N ARG A 361 -6.51 -11.20 0.42
CA ARG A 361 -5.55 -11.98 -0.36
C ARG A 361 -4.12 -11.79 0.15
N VAL A 362 -3.73 -10.56 0.48
CA VAL A 362 -2.40 -10.26 1.03
C VAL A 362 -2.24 -10.94 2.41
N LEU A 363 -3.23 -10.82 3.28
CA LEU A 363 -3.16 -11.42 4.62
C LEU A 363 -3.07 -12.95 4.52
N ASP A 364 -3.83 -13.57 3.61
CA ASP A 364 -3.76 -15.02 3.36
C ASP A 364 -2.35 -15.41 2.86
N MET A 365 -1.78 -14.62 1.97
CA MET A 365 -0.42 -14.85 1.45
C MET A 365 0.61 -14.81 2.57
N LEU A 366 0.51 -13.83 3.48
CA LEU A 366 1.41 -13.70 4.64
C LEU A 366 1.24 -14.88 5.62
N GLU A 367 0.02 -15.34 5.86
CA GLU A 367 -0.24 -16.52 6.68
C GLU A 367 0.42 -17.77 6.09
N LYS A 368 0.28 -17.98 4.79
CA LYS A 368 0.91 -19.10 4.08
C LYS A 368 2.44 -19.01 4.14
N LEU A 369 2.98 -17.80 3.99
CA LEU A 369 4.42 -17.59 4.10
C LEU A 369 4.92 -17.96 5.50
N ALA A 370 4.22 -17.51 6.54
CA ALA A 370 4.58 -17.80 7.93
C ALA A 370 4.54 -19.30 8.25
N LYS A 371 3.53 -20.00 7.71
CA LYS A 371 3.31 -21.43 7.97
C LYS A 371 4.29 -22.29 7.18
N ASN A 372 4.47 -22.02 5.90
CA ASN A 372 5.19 -22.91 4.97
C ASN A 372 6.66 -22.54 4.79
N GLU A 373 7.02 -21.27 4.99
CA GLU A 373 8.38 -20.75 4.77
C GLU A 373 8.82 -19.89 5.96
N PRO A 374 9.00 -20.47 7.17
CA PRO A 374 9.29 -19.69 8.38
C PRO A 374 10.52 -18.80 8.28
N GLU A 375 11.57 -19.26 7.61
CA GLU A 375 12.81 -18.47 7.45
C GLU A 375 12.59 -17.23 6.57
N GLN A 376 11.77 -17.37 5.53
CA GLN A 376 11.39 -16.23 4.68
C GLN A 376 10.47 -15.27 5.44
N TYR A 377 9.60 -15.79 6.31
CA TYR A 377 8.76 -14.95 7.15
C TYR A 377 9.60 -14.13 8.14
N LYS A 378 10.69 -14.69 8.67
CA LYS A 378 11.65 -13.93 9.51
C LYS A 378 12.22 -12.73 8.73
N THR A 379 12.61 -12.94 7.48
CA THR A 379 13.09 -11.87 6.60
C THR A 379 11.99 -10.82 6.39
N PHE A 380 10.78 -11.26 6.09
CA PHE A 380 9.61 -10.39 5.96
C PHE A 380 9.41 -9.55 7.22
N TRP A 381 9.43 -10.19 8.39
CA TRP A 381 9.17 -9.52 9.66
C TRP A 381 10.23 -8.45 9.96
N LYS A 382 11.50 -8.74 9.73
CA LYS A 382 12.60 -7.77 9.91
C LYS A 382 12.38 -6.51 9.06
N ASN A 383 11.87 -6.67 7.85
CA ASN A 383 11.70 -5.55 6.90
C ASN A 383 10.38 -4.80 7.10
N PHE A 384 9.29 -5.51 7.39
CA PHE A 384 7.93 -4.94 7.33
C PHE A 384 7.12 -5.12 8.60
N GLY A 385 7.70 -5.69 9.65
CA GLY A 385 6.97 -5.96 10.89
C GLY A 385 6.40 -4.70 11.53
N GLN A 386 7.18 -3.62 11.58
CA GLN A 386 6.71 -2.35 12.18
C GLN A 386 5.55 -1.74 11.40
N VAL A 387 5.58 -1.86 10.06
CA VAL A 387 4.47 -1.39 9.21
C VAL A 387 3.21 -2.21 9.49
N LEU A 388 3.36 -3.52 9.59
CA LEU A 388 2.23 -4.43 9.84
C LEU A 388 1.55 -4.12 11.19
N LYS A 389 2.32 -3.66 12.17
CA LYS A 389 1.80 -3.25 13.49
C LYS A 389 0.84 -2.06 13.43
N GLU A 390 0.83 -1.32 12.34
CA GLU A 390 -0.15 -0.24 12.12
C GLU A 390 -1.56 -0.81 11.84
N GLY A 391 -1.64 -2.07 11.43
CA GLY A 391 -2.86 -2.71 10.94
C GLY A 391 -4.02 -2.77 11.90
N PRO A 392 -3.84 -3.20 13.16
CA PRO A 392 -4.98 -3.32 14.09
C PRO A 392 -5.74 -2.00 14.32
N ALA A 393 -5.07 -0.86 14.27
CA ALA A 393 -5.71 0.45 14.39
C ALA A 393 -6.43 0.87 13.11
N GLU A 394 -5.84 0.54 11.95
CA GLU A 394 -6.34 0.97 10.64
C GLU A 394 -7.46 0.07 10.12
N ASP A 395 -7.38 -1.22 10.36
CA ASP A 395 -8.23 -2.25 9.75
C ASP A 395 -8.84 -3.15 10.83
N PHE A 396 -9.82 -2.61 11.53
CA PHE A 396 -10.47 -3.25 12.67
C PHE A 396 -11.08 -4.60 12.29
N GLY A 397 -11.66 -4.70 11.10
CA GLY A 397 -12.30 -5.95 10.62
C GLY A 397 -11.35 -7.13 10.47
N ASN A 398 -10.07 -6.87 10.23
CA ASN A 398 -9.03 -7.89 10.09
C ASN A 398 -8.08 -7.95 11.30
N LYS A 399 -8.44 -7.31 12.40
CA LYS A 399 -7.59 -7.18 13.60
C LYS A 399 -7.03 -8.52 14.08
N ASP A 400 -7.89 -9.53 14.23
CA ASP A 400 -7.48 -10.82 14.74
C ASP A 400 -6.53 -11.56 13.78
N LYS A 401 -6.79 -11.44 12.48
CA LYS A 401 -5.93 -12.04 11.47
C LYS A 401 -4.56 -11.37 11.44
N ILE A 402 -4.54 -10.04 11.51
CA ILE A 402 -3.28 -9.26 11.59
C ILE A 402 -2.52 -9.63 12.87
N ALA A 403 -3.22 -9.73 14.02
CA ALA A 403 -2.60 -10.08 15.30
C ALA A 403 -1.88 -11.42 15.23
N GLY A 404 -2.45 -12.40 14.52
CA GLY A 404 -1.81 -13.71 14.32
C GLY A 404 -0.52 -13.65 13.50
N LEU A 405 -0.33 -12.59 12.74
CA LEU A 405 0.87 -12.39 11.92
C LEU A 405 1.98 -11.66 12.66
N LEU A 406 1.69 -11.01 13.80
CA LEU A 406 2.66 -10.24 14.57
C LEU A 406 3.68 -11.16 15.25
N ARG A 407 4.90 -10.64 15.43
CA ARG A 407 5.98 -11.34 16.12
C ARG A 407 6.58 -10.42 17.18
N PHE A 408 6.92 -11.01 18.33
CA PHE A 408 7.42 -10.27 19.48
C PHE A 408 8.64 -10.95 20.05
N ALA A 409 9.52 -10.19 20.70
CA ALA A 409 10.53 -10.73 21.60
C ALA A 409 9.82 -11.16 22.91
N SER A 410 10.41 -12.08 23.67
CA SER A 410 9.84 -12.53 24.92
C SER A 410 10.92 -12.97 25.91
N THR A 411 10.52 -13.14 27.17
CA THR A 411 11.41 -13.65 28.22
C THR A 411 11.76 -15.12 28.03
N GLY A 412 11.06 -15.81 27.13
CA GLY A 412 11.32 -17.23 26.81
C GLY A 412 12.57 -17.44 25.94
N ASP A 413 13.16 -16.36 25.42
CA ASP A 413 14.30 -16.42 24.53
C ASP A 413 15.21 -15.22 24.81
N ASP A 414 16.49 -15.49 25.09
CA ASP A 414 17.48 -14.45 25.40
C ASP A 414 18.09 -13.75 24.17
N SER A 415 17.71 -14.15 22.96
CA SER A 415 18.26 -13.56 21.72
C SER A 415 17.81 -12.12 21.50
N GLY A 416 16.62 -11.75 21.98
CA GLY A 416 16.01 -10.45 21.69
C GLY A 416 15.35 -10.37 20.34
N GLU A 417 15.33 -11.44 19.57
CA GLU A 417 14.66 -11.49 18.28
C GLU A 417 13.15 -11.49 18.43
N GLN A 418 12.47 -10.76 17.54
CA GLN A 418 11.00 -10.77 17.48
C GLN A 418 10.54 -11.99 16.69
N SER A 419 10.49 -13.12 17.38
CA SER A 419 10.21 -14.43 16.76
C SER A 419 8.97 -15.14 17.32
N VAL A 420 8.36 -14.60 18.38
CA VAL A 420 7.24 -15.27 19.08
C VAL A 420 5.92 -14.79 18.50
N ALA A 421 5.15 -15.71 17.93
CA ALA A 421 3.74 -15.49 17.56
C ALA A 421 2.85 -15.56 18.80
N LEU A 422 1.73 -14.84 18.77
CA LEU A 422 0.77 -14.88 19.90
C LEU A 422 0.21 -16.29 20.13
N ALA A 423 -0.01 -17.05 19.07
CA ALA A 423 -0.46 -18.46 19.20
C ALA A 423 0.59 -19.32 19.92
N ASP A 424 1.88 -19.10 19.67
CA ASP A 424 2.98 -19.82 20.34
C ASP A 424 3.03 -19.45 21.82
N TYR A 425 2.85 -18.17 22.15
CA TYR A 425 2.78 -17.70 23.55
C TYR A 425 1.65 -18.43 24.29
N ILE A 426 0.44 -18.45 23.70
CA ILE A 426 -0.74 -19.11 24.30
C ILE A 426 -0.47 -20.62 24.51
N GLY A 427 0.20 -21.24 23.54
CA GLY A 427 0.58 -22.67 23.64
C GLY A 427 1.53 -22.97 24.79
N ARG A 428 2.27 -21.98 25.30
CA ARG A 428 3.21 -22.11 26.42
C ARG A 428 2.71 -21.51 27.72
N MET A 429 1.45 -21.06 27.78
CA MET A 429 0.86 -20.51 29.01
C MET A 429 0.87 -21.58 30.13
N LYS A 430 1.11 -21.10 31.35
CA LYS A 430 1.06 -21.95 32.57
C LYS A 430 -0.38 -22.35 32.87
N GLU A 431 -0.52 -23.48 33.56
CA GLU A 431 -1.83 -23.91 34.08
C GLU A 431 -2.39 -22.81 34.98
N GLY A 432 -3.62 -22.38 34.72
CA GLY A 432 -4.27 -21.31 35.45
C GLY A 432 -4.01 -19.90 34.90
N GLN A 433 -3.12 -19.78 33.94
CA GLN A 433 -2.84 -18.48 33.27
C GLN A 433 -3.94 -18.17 32.25
N ASP A 434 -4.55 -16.98 32.34
CA ASP A 434 -5.61 -16.57 31.41
C ASP A 434 -5.31 -15.22 30.71
N LYS A 435 -4.12 -14.66 30.96
CA LYS A 435 -3.70 -13.36 30.39
C LYS A 435 -2.43 -13.51 29.57
N ILE A 436 -2.27 -12.61 28.58
CA ILE A 436 -1.03 -12.44 27.82
C ILE A 436 -0.31 -11.24 28.45
N TYR A 437 0.84 -11.50 29.07
CA TYR A 437 1.61 -10.46 29.76
C TYR A 437 2.63 -9.82 28.82
N TYR A 438 2.77 -8.50 28.88
CA TYR A 438 3.74 -7.77 28.08
C TYR A 438 4.33 -6.59 28.86
N LEU A 439 5.53 -6.16 28.42
CA LEU A 439 6.21 -4.99 28.96
C LEU A 439 6.75 -4.18 27.78
N THR A 440 6.51 -2.86 27.78
CA THR A 440 7.04 -1.95 26.78
C THR A 440 8.29 -1.23 27.30
N GLY A 441 9.19 -0.83 26.41
CA GLY A 441 10.38 -0.07 26.76
C GLY A 441 11.11 0.42 25.53
N GLU A 442 12.20 1.17 25.75
CA GLU A 442 12.97 1.78 24.66
C GLU A 442 13.91 0.81 23.95
N SER A 443 14.42 -0.18 24.68
CA SER A 443 15.39 -1.14 24.14
C SER A 443 15.20 -2.52 24.77
N TYR A 444 15.66 -3.55 24.06
CA TYR A 444 15.61 -4.91 24.55
C TYR A 444 16.43 -5.07 25.86
N SER A 445 17.63 -4.47 25.92
CA SER A 445 18.48 -4.56 27.12
C SER A 445 17.81 -3.94 28.34
N GLN A 446 17.04 -2.86 28.16
CA GLN A 446 16.29 -2.22 29.24
C GLN A 446 15.17 -3.14 29.75
N VAL A 447 14.30 -3.63 28.86
CA VAL A 447 13.14 -4.43 29.27
C VAL A 447 13.55 -5.81 29.78
N LYS A 448 14.60 -6.41 29.21
CA LYS A 448 15.12 -7.71 29.61
C LYS A 448 15.49 -7.72 31.11
N ASN A 449 16.06 -6.63 31.59
CA ASN A 449 16.57 -6.50 32.95
C ASN A 449 15.61 -5.76 33.89
N SER A 450 14.41 -5.46 33.45
CA SER A 450 13.44 -4.67 34.22
C SER A 450 12.99 -5.40 35.50
N PRO A 451 12.97 -4.70 36.65
CA PRO A 451 12.40 -5.28 37.87
C PRO A 451 10.93 -5.67 37.75
N HIS A 452 10.19 -5.13 36.80
CA HIS A 452 8.78 -5.52 36.54
C HIS A 452 8.66 -7.01 36.19
N LEU A 453 9.74 -7.66 35.73
CA LEU A 453 9.72 -9.06 35.32
C LEU A 453 10.03 -10.04 36.45
N GLU A 454 10.43 -9.56 37.62
CA GLU A 454 11.00 -10.43 38.68
C GLU A 454 10.05 -11.54 39.10
N VAL A 455 8.78 -11.23 39.43
CA VAL A 455 7.81 -12.23 39.84
C VAL A 455 7.49 -13.23 38.73
N PHE A 456 7.47 -12.72 37.47
CA PHE A 456 7.18 -13.55 36.29
C PHE A 456 8.30 -14.58 36.08
N ARG A 457 9.57 -14.13 36.20
CA ARG A 457 10.73 -15.04 36.09
C ARG A 457 10.72 -16.08 37.19
N LYS A 458 10.41 -15.67 38.42
CA LYS A 458 10.35 -16.57 39.57
C LYS A 458 9.27 -17.67 39.36
N LYS A 459 8.11 -17.31 38.80
CA LYS A 459 7.00 -18.23 38.56
C LYS A 459 7.09 -18.93 37.20
N GLY A 460 8.07 -18.61 36.37
CA GLY A 460 8.23 -19.20 35.05
C GLY A 460 7.16 -18.80 34.06
N ILE A 461 6.59 -17.60 34.21
CA ILE A 461 5.57 -17.03 33.32
C ILE A 461 6.25 -16.20 32.22
N GLU A 462 5.99 -16.54 30.97
CA GLU A 462 6.51 -15.81 29.82
C GLU A 462 5.89 -14.41 29.72
N VAL A 463 6.71 -13.39 29.41
CA VAL A 463 6.27 -12.01 29.19
C VAL A 463 6.78 -11.55 27.84
N LEU A 464 5.92 -10.98 27.01
CA LEU A 464 6.31 -10.38 25.72
C LEU A 464 7.03 -9.06 25.98
N LEU A 465 8.13 -8.84 25.24
CA LEU A 465 8.98 -7.65 25.38
C LEU A 465 8.82 -6.78 24.13
N LEU A 466 8.20 -5.63 24.30
CA LEU A 466 7.75 -4.77 23.21
C LEU A 466 8.60 -3.50 23.20
N THR A 467 9.54 -3.40 22.26
CA THR A 467 10.51 -2.31 22.19
C THR A 467 10.42 -1.46 20.93
N ASP A 468 9.50 -1.75 20.03
CA ASP A 468 9.22 -0.87 18.89
C ASP A 468 8.42 0.34 19.36
N ARG A 469 8.75 1.50 18.83
CA ARG A 469 8.14 2.78 19.22
C ARG A 469 6.61 2.77 19.11
N ILE A 470 6.07 2.02 18.16
CA ILE A 470 4.63 1.90 17.90
C ILE A 470 3.91 0.99 18.92
N ASP A 471 4.64 0.18 19.70
CA ASP A 471 4.04 -0.94 20.43
C ASP A 471 3.00 -0.54 21.47
N GLU A 472 3.25 0.52 22.25
CA GLU A 472 2.25 0.98 23.23
C GLU A 472 0.96 1.42 22.53
N TRP A 473 1.09 2.14 21.41
CA TRP A 473 -0.04 2.55 20.59
C TRP A 473 -0.76 1.33 20.01
N LEU A 474 -0.01 0.35 19.50
CA LEU A 474 -0.56 -0.92 18.99
C LEU A 474 -1.45 -1.58 20.04
N MET A 475 -0.96 -1.69 21.29
CA MET A 475 -1.67 -2.40 22.35
C MET A 475 -2.97 -1.70 22.75
N SER A 476 -3.10 -0.39 22.51
CA SER A 476 -4.35 0.31 22.75
C SER A 476 -5.46 -0.10 21.77
N TYR A 477 -5.09 -0.69 20.61
CA TYR A 477 -6.03 -1.19 19.60
C TYR A 477 -6.14 -2.71 19.58
N LEU A 478 -5.37 -3.41 20.44
CA LEU A 478 -5.35 -4.87 20.50
C LEU A 478 -5.54 -5.30 21.96
N PRO A 479 -6.80 -5.24 22.49
CA PRO A 479 -7.03 -5.55 23.90
C PRO A 479 -7.00 -7.03 24.23
N GLU A 480 -7.22 -7.90 23.25
CA GLU A 480 -7.25 -9.35 23.44
C GLU A 480 -6.84 -10.10 22.18
N PHE A 481 -6.45 -11.36 22.33
CA PHE A 481 -6.20 -12.28 21.23
C PHE A 481 -6.67 -13.68 21.66
N ASP A 482 -7.46 -14.33 20.82
CA ASP A 482 -8.00 -15.67 21.04
C ASP A 482 -8.66 -15.82 22.43
N GLY A 483 -9.43 -14.80 22.82
CA GLY A 483 -10.14 -14.78 24.11
C GLY A 483 -9.27 -14.43 25.31
N LYS A 484 -7.97 -14.20 25.13
CA LYS A 484 -7.03 -13.87 26.22
C LYS A 484 -6.74 -12.38 26.20
N GLN A 485 -6.94 -11.71 27.33
CA GLN A 485 -6.66 -10.28 27.46
C GLN A 485 -5.16 -10.02 27.61
N PHE A 486 -4.70 -8.91 27.06
CA PHE A 486 -3.33 -8.43 27.26
C PHE A 486 -3.27 -7.62 28.56
N VAL A 487 -2.20 -7.83 29.33
CA VAL A 487 -1.93 -7.10 30.58
C VAL A 487 -0.52 -6.54 30.54
N ASP A 488 -0.40 -5.22 30.69
CA ASP A 488 0.88 -4.52 30.83
C ASP A 488 1.40 -4.75 32.26
N VAL A 489 2.52 -5.45 32.41
CA VAL A 489 3.06 -5.81 33.73
C VAL A 489 3.58 -4.61 34.52
N ALA A 490 3.74 -3.44 33.88
CA ALA A 490 4.17 -2.20 34.53
C ALA A 490 2.97 -1.32 34.96
N ARG A 491 1.74 -1.75 34.73
CA ARG A 491 0.55 -0.93 34.88
C ARG A 491 -0.36 -1.45 35.99
N GLY A 492 -0.87 -0.51 36.79
CA GLY A 492 -1.86 -0.81 37.82
C GLY A 492 -1.32 -1.74 38.92
N ASP A 493 -2.22 -2.26 39.74
CA ASP A 493 -1.89 -3.27 40.74
C ASP A 493 -1.87 -4.64 40.08
N LEU A 494 -0.79 -5.39 40.23
CA LEU A 494 -0.64 -6.70 39.62
C LEU A 494 -1.45 -7.74 40.37
N ASP A 495 -2.39 -8.39 39.69
CA ASP A 495 -3.16 -9.51 40.16
C ASP A 495 -2.91 -10.72 39.24
N LEU A 496 -2.24 -11.73 39.76
CA LEU A 496 -1.92 -12.96 39.02
C LEU A 496 -3.07 -13.97 39.06
N GLY A 497 -4.15 -13.65 39.76
CA GLY A 497 -5.33 -14.54 39.84
C GLY A 497 -5.00 -15.93 40.38
N SER A 498 -5.38 -16.97 39.63
CA SER A 498 -5.13 -18.35 40.00
C SER A 498 -3.65 -18.79 39.89
N LEU A 499 -2.78 -17.93 39.38
CA LEU A 499 -1.32 -18.18 39.39
C LEU A 499 -0.72 -18.00 40.80
N ASP A 500 -1.39 -17.26 41.69
CA ASP A 500 -1.05 -17.13 43.10
C ASP A 500 -1.91 -18.13 43.91
N SER A 501 -1.28 -18.83 44.86
CA SER A 501 -2.02 -19.65 45.80
C SER A 501 -2.79 -18.80 46.82
N GLU A 502 -3.78 -19.36 47.46
CA GLU A 502 -4.51 -18.67 48.55
C GLU A 502 -3.58 -18.31 49.70
N GLU A 503 -2.56 -19.16 49.97
CA GLU A 503 -1.53 -18.90 50.98
C GLU A 503 -0.70 -17.66 50.59
N ASP A 504 -0.29 -17.56 49.30
CA ASP A 504 0.46 -16.41 48.79
C ASP A 504 -0.35 -15.11 48.95
N LYS A 505 -1.63 -15.14 48.62
CA LYS A 505 -2.52 -13.97 48.75
C LYS A 505 -2.64 -13.52 50.21
N LYS A 506 -2.82 -14.44 51.13
CA LYS A 506 -2.90 -14.13 52.57
C LYS A 506 -1.59 -13.55 53.11
N ALA A 507 -0.45 -14.12 52.69
CA ALA A 507 0.87 -13.64 53.07
C ALA A 507 1.09 -12.20 52.56
N GLN A 508 0.67 -11.92 51.35
CA GLN A 508 0.75 -10.55 50.73
C GLN A 508 -0.08 -9.54 51.55
N GLU A 509 -1.29 -9.92 51.96
CA GLU A 509 -2.17 -9.05 52.76
C GLU A 509 -1.56 -8.73 54.12
N GLU A 510 -1.02 -9.74 54.77
CA GLU A 510 -0.40 -9.58 56.10
C GLU A 510 0.83 -8.67 56.05
N VAL A 511 1.68 -8.85 55.05
CA VAL A 511 2.87 -7.99 54.83
C VAL A 511 2.46 -6.54 54.56
N ALA A 512 1.45 -6.34 53.73
CA ALA A 512 0.94 -5.01 53.41
C ALA A 512 0.45 -4.28 54.66
N LYS A 513 -0.28 -4.96 55.54
CA LYS A 513 -0.77 -4.41 56.81
C LYS A 513 0.38 -4.06 57.73
N SER A 514 1.42 -4.89 57.79
CA SER A 514 2.58 -4.65 58.68
C SER A 514 3.40 -3.44 58.27
N LYS A 515 3.27 -2.95 57.03
CA LYS A 515 4.06 -1.85 56.47
C LYS A 515 3.29 -0.55 56.29
N GLU A 516 2.08 -0.45 56.81
CA GLU A 516 1.26 0.77 56.67
C GLU A 516 1.98 2.00 57.19
N GLY A 517 2.70 1.91 58.33
CA GLY A 517 3.49 3.03 58.87
C GLY A 517 4.58 3.51 57.96
N LEU A 518 5.32 2.57 57.35
CA LEU A 518 6.38 2.91 56.36
C LEU A 518 5.77 3.57 55.13
N ILE A 519 4.66 3.04 54.63
CA ILE A 519 3.97 3.59 53.45
C ILE A 519 3.54 5.04 53.70
N GLU A 520 2.99 5.36 54.89
CA GLU A 520 2.59 6.71 55.25
C GLU A 520 3.77 7.68 55.30
N ARG A 521 4.91 7.24 55.86
CA ARG A 521 6.13 8.02 55.91
C ARG A 521 6.67 8.34 54.52
N LEU A 522 6.72 7.32 53.65
CA LEU A 522 7.16 7.47 52.24
C LEU A 522 6.23 8.38 51.46
N LYS A 523 4.93 8.24 51.63
CA LYS A 523 3.93 9.07 50.96
C LYS A 523 4.12 10.54 51.34
N LYS A 524 4.38 10.83 52.62
CA LYS A 524 4.61 12.20 53.12
C LYS A 524 5.88 12.81 52.47
N VAL A 525 6.96 12.05 52.36
CA VAL A 525 8.23 12.52 51.76
C VAL A 525 8.10 12.72 50.25
N LEU A 526 7.41 11.82 49.54
CA LEU A 526 7.33 11.80 48.09
C LEU A 526 6.03 12.34 47.50
N ASP A 527 5.23 13.03 48.29
CA ASP A 527 3.87 13.50 47.97
C ASP A 527 3.78 14.25 46.64
N GLU A 528 4.79 15.07 46.34
CA GLU A 528 4.83 15.83 45.08
C GLU A 528 5.22 14.99 43.87
N GLN A 529 5.81 13.81 44.08
CA GLN A 529 6.41 12.99 43.04
C GLN A 529 5.62 11.73 42.70
N VAL A 530 4.72 11.30 43.59
CA VAL A 530 3.96 10.03 43.41
C VAL A 530 2.49 10.23 43.59
N SER A 531 1.67 9.39 42.93
CA SER A 531 0.21 9.35 43.15
C SER A 531 -0.14 8.44 44.33
N GLU A 532 0.67 7.42 44.58
CA GLU A 532 0.42 6.41 45.60
C GLU A 532 1.76 5.74 45.98
N VAL A 533 1.84 5.24 47.19
CA VAL A 533 2.92 4.34 47.68
C VAL A 533 2.23 3.06 48.16
N ARG A 534 2.76 1.91 47.72
CA ARG A 534 2.19 0.62 48.13
C ARG A 534 3.24 -0.49 48.13
N VAL A 535 2.90 -1.63 48.78
CA VAL A 535 3.72 -2.84 48.75
C VAL A 535 3.59 -3.46 47.35
N SER A 536 4.73 -3.87 46.79
CA SER A 536 4.79 -4.48 45.44
C SER A 536 4.42 -5.95 45.46
N HIS A 537 3.66 -6.35 44.45
CA HIS A 537 3.44 -7.78 44.14
C HIS A 537 4.28 -8.24 42.95
N ARG A 538 5.12 -7.35 42.40
CA ARG A 538 5.98 -7.58 41.24
C ARG A 538 7.42 -7.93 41.61
N LEU A 539 7.88 -7.45 42.76
CA LEU A 539 9.30 -7.49 43.12
C LEU A 539 9.64 -8.75 43.94
N THR A 540 10.81 -9.31 43.63
CA THR A 540 11.41 -10.38 44.42
C THR A 540 12.81 -10.01 44.92
N ASP A 541 13.61 -9.31 44.09
CA ASP A 541 15.03 -9.04 44.36
C ASP A 541 15.35 -7.54 44.47
N SER A 542 14.61 -6.69 43.80
CA SER A 542 14.84 -5.23 43.80
C SER A 542 14.11 -4.56 44.96
N PRO A 543 14.60 -3.42 45.48
CA PRO A 543 13.99 -2.75 46.63
C PRO A 543 12.70 -1.98 46.28
N ALA A 544 12.61 -1.42 45.08
CA ALA A 544 11.48 -0.56 44.71
C ALA A 544 11.34 -0.47 43.20
N ILE A 545 10.15 -0.05 42.76
CA ILE A 545 9.84 0.11 41.33
C ILE A 545 8.77 1.19 41.17
N LEU A 546 8.72 1.80 40.00
CA LEU A 546 7.63 2.69 39.60
C LEU A 546 6.65 1.96 38.69
N ALA A 547 5.37 1.97 39.06
CA ALA A 547 4.29 1.45 38.25
C ALA A 547 3.51 2.58 37.62
N ILE A 548 2.91 2.33 36.45
CA ILE A 548 2.07 3.28 35.71
C ILE A 548 0.64 3.14 36.23
N GLY A 549 -0.07 4.26 36.43
CA GLY A 549 -1.50 4.23 36.79
C GLY A 549 -2.33 3.63 35.66
N GLU A 550 -3.44 2.97 36.00
CA GLU A 550 -4.26 2.23 35.02
C GLU A 550 -4.69 3.08 33.83
N GLN A 551 -4.94 4.38 34.05
CA GLN A 551 -5.43 5.28 33.01
C GLN A 551 -4.34 6.20 32.44
N ASP A 552 -3.11 6.07 32.91
CA ASP A 552 -2.01 6.95 32.52
C ASP A 552 -1.29 6.47 31.25
N LEU A 553 -0.69 7.42 30.55
CA LEU A 553 0.13 7.11 29.36
C LEU A 553 1.47 6.51 29.78
N GLY A 554 1.89 5.50 29.07
CA GLY A 554 3.22 4.94 29.24
C GLY A 554 4.30 5.81 28.58
N LEU A 555 5.56 5.44 28.76
CA LEU A 555 6.71 6.22 28.30
C LEU A 555 6.74 6.40 26.78
N GLN A 556 6.47 5.33 26.02
CA GLN A 556 6.49 5.39 24.54
C GLN A 556 5.44 6.40 24.02
N MET A 557 4.20 6.34 24.56
CA MET A 557 3.14 7.25 24.12
C MET A 557 3.44 8.69 24.52
N ARG A 558 4.00 8.92 25.70
CA ARG A 558 4.40 10.27 26.12
C ARG A 558 5.43 10.84 25.13
N GLN A 559 6.43 10.06 24.76
CA GLN A 559 7.47 10.47 23.81
C GLN A 559 6.89 10.79 22.42
N ILE A 560 5.96 9.98 21.95
CA ILE A 560 5.29 10.22 20.65
C ILE A 560 4.53 11.56 20.67
N LEU A 561 3.76 11.81 21.73
CA LEU A 561 2.99 13.05 21.86
C LEU A 561 3.91 14.27 21.96
N GLU A 562 4.97 14.18 22.76
CA GLU A 562 5.96 15.26 22.91
C GLU A 562 6.63 15.57 21.56
N ALA A 563 7.04 14.53 20.83
CA ALA A 563 7.69 14.69 19.53
C ALA A 563 6.74 15.32 18.48
N SER A 564 5.43 15.13 18.63
CA SER A 564 4.43 15.74 17.74
C SER A 564 4.00 17.14 18.19
N GLY A 565 4.58 17.66 19.29
CA GLY A 565 4.28 18.98 19.82
C GLY A 565 2.98 19.06 20.62
N GLN A 566 2.41 17.92 20.99
CA GLN A 566 1.19 17.87 21.78
C GLN A 566 1.52 17.92 23.27
N LYS A 567 0.64 18.56 24.03
CA LYS A 567 0.80 18.64 25.48
C LYS A 567 0.49 17.30 26.13
N VAL A 568 1.45 16.79 26.88
CA VAL A 568 1.29 15.51 27.58
C VAL A 568 0.61 15.78 28.93
N PRO A 569 -0.44 15.02 29.30
CA PRO A 569 -1.06 15.16 30.61
C PRO A 569 -0.07 14.87 31.74
N ASP A 570 -0.10 15.68 32.80
CA ASP A 570 0.70 15.43 34.01
C ASP A 570 0.17 14.17 34.69
N SER A 571 1.07 13.21 34.93
CA SER A 571 0.75 12.00 35.68
C SER A 571 1.90 11.71 36.64
N LYS A 572 1.55 11.21 37.81
CA LYS A 572 2.53 10.81 38.83
C LYS A 572 2.57 9.29 38.91
N PRO A 573 3.75 8.68 38.93
CA PRO A 573 3.84 7.23 39.03
C PRO A 573 3.43 6.73 40.43
N ILE A 574 3.20 5.42 40.49
CA ILE A 574 2.96 4.69 41.75
C ILE A 574 4.32 4.16 42.21
N PHE A 575 4.70 4.45 43.47
CA PHE A 575 5.94 3.94 44.04
C PHE A 575 5.63 2.64 44.80
N GLU A 576 6.16 1.52 44.29
CA GLU A 576 6.00 0.20 44.91
C GLU A 576 7.29 -0.22 45.59
N ILE A 577 7.19 -0.75 46.82
CA ILE A 577 8.34 -1.18 47.63
C ILE A 577 8.31 -2.69 47.85
N ASN A 578 9.48 -3.29 47.98
CA ASN A 578 9.66 -4.69 48.39
C ASN A 578 10.03 -4.70 49.87
N PRO A 579 9.08 -5.00 50.78
CA PRO A 579 9.32 -4.91 52.22
C PRO A 579 10.32 -5.92 52.73
N GLN A 580 10.62 -6.99 51.98
CA GLN A 580 11.59 -8.02 52.37
C GLN A 580 13.02 -7.67 51.91
N HIS A 581 13.19 -6.61 51.15
CA HIS A 581 14.53 -6.20 50.70
C HIS A 581 15.27 -5.52 51.84
N PRO A 582 16.58 -5.86 52.06
CA PRO A 582 17.37 -5.28 53.18
C PRO A 582 17.37 -3.74 53.20
N LEU A 583 17.40 -3.09 52.04
CA LEU A 583 17.37 -1.61 52.00
C LEU A 583 16.04 -1.03 52.49
N ILE A 584 14.94 -1.72 52.23
CA ILE A 584 13.61 -1.30 52.68
C ILE A 584 13.48 -1.56 54.21
N GLU A 585 14.03 -2.68 54.70
CA GLU A 585 14.06 -2.94 56.14
C GLU A 585 14.87 -1.89 56.90
N LYS A 586 16.02 -1.50 56.37
CA LYS A 586 16.84 -0.43 56.94
C LYS A 586 16.14 0.93 56.89
N LEU A 587 15.43 1.22 55.78
CA LEU A 587 14.65 2.44 55.65
C LEU A 587 13.54 2.51 56.69
N ASP A 588 12.80 1.39 56.88
CA ASP A 588 11.74 1.28 57.85
C ASP A 588 12.22 1.51 59.30
N ALA A 589 13.47 1.06 59.58
CA ALA A 589 14.09 1.17 60.89
C ALA A 589 14.75 2.55 61.14
N GLU A 590 14.86 3.41 60.14
CA GLU A 590 15.55 4.70 60.24
C GLU A 590 14.71 5.71 61.06
N PRO A 591 15.19 6.13 62.24
CA PRO A 591 14.45 7.03 63.08
C PRO A 591 14.62 8.50 62.71
N ASP A 592 15.72 8.88 62.06
CA ASP A 592 16.03 10.24 61.65
C ASP A 592 15.23 10.59 60.39
N GLU A 593 14.32 11.57 60.51
CA GLU A 593 13.42 11.94 59.42
C GLU A 593 14.17 12.55 58.22
N ASP A 594 15.26 13.33 58.47
CA ASP A 594 16.05 13.88 57.37
C ASP A 594 16.79 12.80 56.59
N ARG A 595 17.40 11.83 57.31
CA ARG A 595 18.08 10.69 56.68
C ARG A 595 17.06 9.79 55.96
N PHE A 596 15.90 9.55 56.55
CA PHE A 596 14.82 8.82 55.93
C PHE A 596 14.43 9.47 54.58
N GLY A 597 14.29 10.80 54.58
CA GLY A 597 13.95 11.57 53.36
C GLY A 597 15.00 11.42 52.28
N GLU A 598 16.31 11.52 52.64
CA GLU A 598 17.42 11.36 51.69
C GLU A 598 17.45 9.97 51.08
N LEU A 599 17.28 8.91 51.88
CA LEU A 599 17.26 7.54 51.42
C LEU A 599 16.03 7.27 50.56
N SER A 600 14.87 7.82 50.93
CA SER A 600 13.64 7.68 50.16
C SER A 600 13.77 8.28 48.74
N HIS A 601 14.38 9.47 48.65
CA HIS A 601 14.60 10.11 47.33
C HIS A 601 15.60 9.32 46.49
N ILE A 602 16.65 8.76 47.09
CA ILE A 602 17.63 7.91 46.38
C ILE A 602 16.89 6.68 45.81
N LEU A 603 16.11 5.99 46.61
CA LEU A 603 15.38 4.79 46.18
C LEU A 603 14.34 5.13 45.09
N PHE A 604 13.67 6.26 45.22
CA PHE A 604 12.72 6.70 44.18
C PHE A 604 13.43 6.98 42.86
N ASP A 605 14.55 7.71 42.90
CA ASP A 605 15.32 8.04 41.69
C ASP A 605 15.91 6.77 41.05
N GLN A 606 16.37 5.81 41.86
CA GLN A 606 16.84 4.51 41.32
C GLN A 606 15.71 3.75 40.64
N ALA A 607 14.52 3.77 41.22
CA ALA A 607 13.35 3.11 40.63
C ALA A 607 12.98 3.78 39.29
N ALA A 608 13.07 5.11 39.21
CA ALA A 608 12.84 5.84 37.95
C ALA A 608 13.85 5.42 36.88
N LEU A 609 15.14 5.35 37.22
CA LEU A 609 16.18 4.91 36.30
C LEU A 609 15.95 3.47 35.83
N ALA A 610 15.56 2.58 36.75
CA ALA A 610 15.27 1.18 36.41
C ALA A 610 14.05 1.05 35.49
N ALA A 611 13.12 2.01 35.57
CA ALA A 611 11.95 2.05 34.68
C ALA A 611 12.24 2.64 33.30
N GLY A 612 13.49 3.14 33.11
CA GLY A 612 13.88 3.77 31.85
C GLY A 612 13.55 5.24 31.75
N ASP A 613 13.09 5.86 32.84
CA ASP A 613 12.75 7.27 32.85
C ASP A 613 13.99 8.14 33.13
N SER A 614 13.92 9.42 32.80
CA SER A 614 14.95 10.39 33.14
C SER A 614 14.66 11.02 34.50
N LEU A 615 15.71 11.37 35.22
CA LEU A 615 15.57 12.04 36.50
C LEU A 615 15.20 13.53 36.29
N LYS A 616 14.28 14.06 37.08
CA LYS A 616 13.94 15.48 37.04
C LYS A 616 15.09 16.36 37.50
N ASP A 617 15.84 15.89 38.49
CA ASP A 617 17.02 16.61 39.01
C ASP A 617 18.19 15.63 39.22
N PRO A 618 18.93 15.31 38.13
CA PRO A 618 20.07 14.41 38.24
C PRO A 618 21.15 14.90 39.21
N GLY A 619 21.35 16.22 39.31
CA GLY A 619 22.33 16.83 40.24
C GLY A 619 22.00 16.54 41.69
N ALA A 620 20.72 16.64 42.08
CA ALA A 620 20.27 16.31 43.44
C ALA A 620 20.54 14.83 43.78
N TYR A 621 20.22 13.94 42.83
CA TYR A 621 20.46 12.49 42.98
C TYR A 621 21.96 12.22 43.24
N VAL A 622 22.83 12.79 42.42
CA VAL A 622 24.29 12.59 42.53
C VAL A 622 24.79 13.12 43.88
N ARG A 623 24.30 14.30 44.32
CA ARG A 623 24.71 14.86 45.62
C ARG A 623 24.30 13.94 46.79
N ARG A 624 23.06 13.43 46.76
CA ARG A 624 22.56 12.51 47.80
C ARG A 624 23.36 11.21 47.83
N LEU A 625 23.64 10.66 46.64
CA LEU A 625 24.42 9.43 46.55
C LEU A 625 25.86 9.62 47.02
N ASN A 626 26.52 10.72 46.65
CA ASN A 626 27.88 11.03 47.09
C ASN A 626 27.95 11.18 48.61
N LYS A 627 26.96 11.84 49.23
CA LYS A 627 26.89 11.97 50.70
C LYS A 627 26.86 10.60 51.36
N LEU A 628 25.99 9.71 50.85
CA LEU A 628 25.88 8.36 51.36
C LEU A 628 27.17 7.55 51.20
N LEU A 629 27.84 7.66 50.04
CA LEU A 629 29.10 6.98 49.77
C LEU A 629 30.23 7.44 50.72
N VAL A 630 30.27 8.75 51.04
CA VAL A 630 31.25 9.29 52.00
C VAL A 630 30.98 8.70 53.39
N GLU A 631 29.72 8.66 53.82
CA GLU A 631 29.35 8.07 55.11
C GLU A 631 29.75 6.59 55.20
N LEU A 632 29.58 5.84 54.12
CA LEU A 632 29.93 4.41 54.07
C LEU A 632 31.45 4.20 54.01
N SER A 633 32.20 5.19 53.58
CA SER A 633 33.66 5.10 53.46
C SER A 633 34.41 5.54 54.75
N ALA A 634 33.68 6.16 55.69
CA ALA A 634 34.20 6.62 56.98
C ALA A 634 34.16 5.50 58.03
#